data_25859c15aec8fc3215d7a421f644cf6f
#
_entry.id   25859c15aec8fc3215d7a421f644cf6f
#
_cell.length_a   1.000
_cell.length_b   1.000
_cell.length_c   1.000
_cell.angle_alpha   90.00
_cell.angle_beta   90.00
_cell.angle_gamma   90.00
#
_symmetry.space_group_name_H-M   'P 1'
#
loop_
_entity.id
_entity.type
_entity.pdbx_description
1 polymer ?
#
loop_
_entity_poly.entity_id
_entity_poly.type
_entity_poly.pdbx_seq_one_letter_code
_entity_poly.pdbx_strand_id
1 'polypeptide(L)'
;MTAESAQSSPIHSRVVPGTATATRGPVHESTLRSGFDPSFTLYTNLLSRREIDPDGSHKLFGTRRVDPETGEVGAYEWVTLSQFLVAVENCSAGMSRELGLQRGALVGVFSKNRYEWSVVEHSTSRMTYTLVPLYDTLGPNAVPYIINHTEMKLIFCAKEQVKTLMACVQDCPSVETVVQFEDKIDGEDVALARANNVSLMTLGQLMEIGRANPVEADPPLPDDLCTICYTSGTMGDPKGVMLTHSNMIASILCSIEITPLYETDVHLSFLPLAHCFERNVQAHIIAKGGCIGYYQGDVTKLLEDMQELRPTVFPSVPRLLNRIHDKITQGVAAAGGLKKLLFDQAYAAKKEYLAQGWFTHAFWDRLVFDKLKMVLGGRVRYILSGSAPLSKEVKEFMAIAFCCPVLEGYGLTETAAVVSCAMADMPMTRHVGIPVSGAQVCLQDVPEKHYLTRDTPCPRGEILTKSGHVFKGYYKQPELTREVLDDEGWFHTGDIGQWNPDGTLMIIDRKKNIYKLSQGEYVSPERVEGVYSQSPFVAQVFVHGDSFKNYVVGIIVPDPEFVAAWAGKQGLTGDEASLEKLCAPGNKTLLSVVQEDLRQLALAAKLLPFERAHKLRLHAEQFTPENGLATPTFKPKRYELIKYFGSVIDEMYEEQSKL
;
A
#
# COMPACT_ATOMS: atom_id res chain seq x y z
N MET A 1 14.56 46.45 -21.75
CA MET A 1 14.58 45.86 -20.41
C MET A 1 13.15 45.84 -19.90
N THR A 2 12.45 44.78 -20.20
CA THR A 2 11.08 44.52 -19.70
C THR A 2 11.23 43.46 -18.63
N ALA A 3 10.79 43.81 -17.42
CA ALA A 3 10.74 42.90 -16.28
C ALA A 3 9.85 41.71 -16.66
N GLU A 4 10.42 40.52 -16.75
CA GLU A 4 9.68 39.26 -16.73
C GLU A 4 8.91 39.20 -15.41
N SER A 5 7.60 39.32 -15.50
CA SER A 5 6.71 38.97 -14.39
C SER A 5 6.92 37.50 -14.09
N ALA A 6 7.57 37.18 -12.98
CA ALA A 6 7.55 35.86 -12.43
C ALA A 6 6.07 35.49 -12.22
N GLN A 7 5.51 34.64 -13.10
CA GLN A 7 4.22 34.03 -12.88
C GLN A 7 4.35 33.22 -11.59
N SER A 8 3.69 33.69 -10.53
CA SER A 8 3.57 32.93 -9.29
C SER A 8 2.91 31.59 -9.63
N SER A 9 3.57 30.49 -9.32
CA SER A 9 2.98 29.15 -9.43
C SER A 9 1.61 29.13 -8.75
N PRO A 10 0.59 28.47 -9.32
CA PRO A 10 -0.72 28.40 -8.71
C PRO A 10 -0.59 27.79 -7.30
N ILE A 11 -1.29 28.36 -6.33
CA ILE A 11 -1.36 27.82 -4.96
C ILE A 11 -2.44 26.73 -4.97
N HIS A 12 -2.04 25.49 -4.72
CA HIS A 12 -2.93 24.33 -4.82
C HIS A 12 -3.74 24.08 -3.55
N SER A 13 -3.20 24.33 -2.32
CA SER A 13 -3.96 24.21 -1.07
C SER A 13 -4.38 25.58 -0.53
N ARG A 14 -5.46 25.62 0.25
CA ARG A 14 -5.95 26.84 0.89
C ARG A 14 -5.40 26.95 2.32
N VAL A 15 -4.68 28.03 2.60
CA VAL A 15 -4.26 28.37 3.97
C VAL A 15 -5.43 29.00 4.73
N VAL A 16 -5.71 28.53 5.95
CA VAL A 16 -6.73 29.09 6.83
C VAL A 16 -6.11 30.18 7.70
N PRO A 17 -6.49 31.47 7.52
CA PRO A 17 -5.88 32.57 8.26
C PRO A 17 -6.12 32.47 9.77
N GLY A 18 -5.13 32.91 10.56
CA GLY A 18 -5.24 32.98 12.03
C GLY A 18 -5.16 31.63 12.76
N THR A 19 -4.83 30.55 12.08
CA THR A 19 -4.72 29.21 12.69
C THR A 19 -3.32 28.83 13.15
N ALA A 20 -2.30 29.61 12.77
CA ALA A 20 -0.93 29.41 13.23
C ALA A 20 -0.80 29.73 14.73
N THR A 21 0.00 28.94 15.44
CA THR A 21 0.35 29.14 16.86
C THR A 21 1.86 29.33 17.03
N ALA A 22 2.35 29.37 18.25
CA ALA A 22 3.79 29.50 18.54
C ALA A 22 4.60 28.27 18.06
N THR A 23 3.97 27.08 17.99
CA THR A 23 4.62 25.80 17.68
C THR A 23 3.97 25.06 16.51
N ARG A 24 2.83 25.55 16.01
CA ARG A 24 2.13 24.99 14.84
C ARG A 24 2.08 26.03 13.72
N GLY A 25 2.37 25.58 12.50
CA GLY A 25 2.15 26.37 11.30
C GLY A 25 0.65 26.54 11.01
N PRO A 26 0.29 27.34 9.99
CA PRO A 26 -1.10 27.52 9.59
C PRO A 26 -1.70 26.21 9.11
N VAL A 27 -3.02 26.10 9.27
CA VAL A 27 -3.80 24.97 8.73
C VAL A 27 -3.95 25.14 7.23
N HIS A 28 -3.73 24.05 6.50
CA HIS A 28 -4.01 23.94 5.08
C HIS A 28 -5.22 23.04 4.87
N GLU A 29 -6.08 23.41 3.95
CA GLU A 29 -7.27 22.66 3.53
C GLU A 29 -7.28 22.46 2.01
N SER A 30 -8.10 21.51 1.57
CA SER A 30 -8.38 21.33 0.16
C SER A 30 -9.04 22.57 -0.46
N THR A 31 -8.71 22.84 -1.72
CA THR A 31 -9.49 23.75 -2.57
C THR A 31 -10.74 23.09 -3.14
N LEU A 32 -10.84 21.77 -3.07
CA LEU A 32 -11.97 20.98 -3.50
C LEU A 32 -13.03 20.89 -2.39
N ARG A 33 -14.31 20.70 -2.76
CA ARG A 33 -15.41 20.57 -1.82
C ARG A 33 -16.05 19.19 -2.00
N SER A 34 -16.11 18.38 -0.95
CA SER A 34 -16.87 17.12 -0.99
C SER A 34 -18.34 17.36 -0.68
N GLY A 35 -19.20 16.62 -1.39
CA GLY A 35 -20.59 16.45 -1.02
C GLY A 35 -20.76 15.37 0.03
N PHE A 36 -20.01 15.41 1.15
CA PHE A 36 -20.05 14.40 2.19
C PHE A 36 -21.45 14.36 2.85
N ASP A 37 -22.12 13.20 2.76
CA ASP A 37 -23.29 12.87 3.57
C ASP A 37 -22.84 12.02 4.77
N PRO A 38 -22.86 12.58 5.98
CA PRO A 38 -22.39 11.87 7.18
C PRO A 38 -23.29 10.69 7.58
N SER A 39 -24.46 10.51 6.98
CA SER A 39 -25.36 9.39 7.24
C SER A 39 -24.97 8.11 6.48
N PHE A 40 -24.08 8.21 5.49
CA PHE A 40 -23.65 7.05 4.71
C PHE A 40 -22.79 6.08 5.50
N THR A 41 -22.99 4.79 5.21
CA THR A 41 -22.21 3.66 5.74
C THR A 41 -21.73 2.78 4.59
N LEU A 42 -20.83 1.83 4.82
CA LEU A 42 -20.43 0.89 3.76
C LEU A 42 -21.61 0.04 3.24
N TYR A 43 -22.59 -0.23 4.10
CA TYR A 43 -23.80 -0.93 3.67
C TYR A 43 -24.66 -0.06 2.73
N THR A 44 -24.92 1.19 3.10
CA THR A 44 -25.68 2.11 2.22
C THR A 44 -24.91 2.46 0.96
N ASN A 45 -23.57 2.51 1.00
CA ASN A 45 -22.72 2.67 -0.17
C ASN A 45 -22.86 1.51 -1.18
N LEU A 46 -22.97 0.27 -0.72
CA LEU A 46 -23.28 -0.86 -1.59
C LEU A 46 -24.68 -0.73 -2.20
N LEU A 47 -25.68 -0.37 -1.38
CA LEU A 47 -27.05 -0.24 -1.85
C LEU A 47 -27.25 0.93 -2.81
N SER A 48 -26.49 2.03 -2.67
CA SER A 48 -26.57 3.18 -3.59
C SER A 48 -26.23 2.83 -5.03
N ARG A 49 -25.48 1.72 -5.27
CA ARG A 49 -25.25 1.21 -6.62
C ARG A 49 -26.57 0.89 -7.37
N ARG A 50 -27.66 0.58 -6.67
CA ARG A 50 -28.98 0.37 -7.28
C ARG A 50 -29.56 1.62 -7.98
N GLU A 51 -29.05 2.80 -7.66
CA GLU A 51 -29.41 4.03 -8.39
C GLU A 51 -28.89 4.01 -9.84
N ILE A 52 -27.73 3.33 -10.05
CA ILE A 52 -27.08 3.18 -11.35
C ILE A 52 -27.50 1.88 -12.04
N ASP A 53 -27.71 0.81 -11.25
CA ASP A 53 -28.03 -0.55 -11.68
C ASP A 53 -29.30 -1.05 -10.96
N PRO A 54 -30.50 -0.53 -11.31
CA PRO A 54 -31.75 -0.79 -10.58
C PRO A 54 -32.18 -2.26 -10.56
N ASP A 55 -31.92 -3.00 -11.64
CA ASP A 55 -32.26 -4.43 -11.76
C ASP A 55 -31.09 -5.34 -11.28
N GLY A 56 -29.93 -4.76 -10.98
CA GLY A 56 -28.76 -5.46 -10.48
C GLY A 56 -28.12 -6.41 -11.48
N SER A 57 -28.29 -6.15 -12.77
CA SER A 57 -27.79 -7.01 -13.87
C SER A 57 -26.35 -6.71 -14.29
N HIS A 58 -25.81 -5.55 -13.89
CA HIS A 58 -24.46 -5.17 -14.26
C HIS A 58 -23.42 -6.05 -13.56
N LYS A 59 -22.31 -6.30 -14.25
CA LYS A 59 -21.13 -6.98 -13.71
C LYS A 59 -20.61 -6.22 -12.50
N LEU A 60 -20.30 -6.95 -11.42
CA LEU A 60 -19.74 -6.36 -10.21
C LEU A 60 -18.38 -6.96 -9.89
N PHE A 61 -18.33 -8.27 -9.65
CA PHE A 61 -17.09 -8.97 -9.30
C PHE A 61 -16.75 -10.05 -10.32
N GLY A 62 -15.49 -10.10 -10.74
CA GLY A 62 -14.98 -11.07 -11.70
C GLY A 62 -13.86 -11.91 -11.09
N THR A 63 -13.87 -13.21 -11.36
CA THR A 63 -12.83 -14.15 -10.95
C THR A 63 -12.44 -15.01 -12.15
N ARG A 64 -11.16 -15.28 -12.32
CA ARG A 64 -10.66 -16.25 -13.31
C ARG A 64 -10.70 -17.63 -12.71
N ARG A 65 -11.33 -18.57 -13.40
CA ARG A 65 -11.32 -19.97 -12.99
C ARG A 65 -10.09 -20.68 -13.53
N VAL A 66 -9.53 -21.51 -12.68
CA VAL A 66 -8.48 -22.46 -13.06
C VAL A 66 -9.17 -23.79 -13.39
N ASP A 67 -8.96 -24.32 -14.56
CA ASP A 67 -9.43 -25.65 -14.94
C ASP A 67 -8.70 -26.67 -14.04
N PRO A 68 -9.44 -27.51 -13.28
CA PRO A 68 -8.83 -28.42 -12.33
C PRO A 68 -8.06 -29.58 -12.98
N GLU A 69 -8.33 -29.88 -14.27
CA GLU A 69 -7.68 -30.98 -14.99
C GLU A 69 -6.44 -30.52 -15.77
N THR A 70 -6.53 -29.35 -16.40
CA THR A 70 -5.45 -28.81 -17.25
C THR A 70 -4.57 -27.78 -16.54
N GLY A 71 -5.06 -27.16 -15.48
CA GLY A 71 -4.40 -26.03 -14.82
C GLY A 71 -4.46 -24.72 -15.63
N GLU A 72 -5.16 -24.71 -16.76
CA GLU A 72 -5.34 -23.50 -17.58
C GLU A 72 -6.25 -22.49 -16.89
N VAL A 73 -5.87 -21.22 -17.00
CA VAL A 73 -6.61 -20.09 -16.41
C VAL A 73 -7.50 -19.47 -17.48
N GLY A 74 -8.83 -19.56 -17.26
CA GLY A 74 -9.83 -19.02 -18.18
C GLY A 74 -9.95 -17.51 -18.16
N ALA A 75 -10.92 -17.00 -18.92
CA ALA A 75 -11.34 -15.60 -18.88
C ALA A 75 -12.07 -15.27 -17.56
N TYR A 76 -12.31 -13.98 -17.30
CA TYR A 76 -13.07 -13.55 -16.11
C TYR A 76 -14.54 -14.00 -16.22
N GLU A 77 -15.00 -14.74 -15.23
CA GLU A 77 -16.42 -15.01 -14.97
C GLU A 77 -16.96 -13.96 -13.99
N TRP A 78 -18.14 -13.43 -14.29
CA TRP A 78 -18.66 -12.27 -13.59
C TRP A 78 -19.90 -12.61 -12.77
N VAL A 79 -19.93 -12.12 -11.53
CA VAL A 79 -21.09 -12.09 -10.67
C VAL A 79 -21.74 -10.70 -10.79
N THR A 80 -23.06 -10.68 -10.94
CA THR A 80 -23.84 -9.43 -11.01
C THR A 80 -24.13 -8.86 -9.61
N LEU A 81 -24.57 -7.61 -9.54
CA LEU A 81 -24.98 -6.98 -8.29
C LEU A 81 -26.09 -7.80 -7.58
N SER A 82 -27.14 -8.23 -8.32
CA SER A 82 -28.21 -9.06 -7.75
C SER A 82 -27.70 -10.36 -7.16
N GLN A 83 -26.82 -11.07 -7.87
CA GLN A 83 -26.22 -12.32 -7.37
C GLN A 83 -25.39 -12.08 -6.11
N PHE A 84 -24.62 -10.98 -6.10
CA PHE A 84 -23.80 -10.60 -4.94
C PHE A 84 -24.64 -10.27 -3.71
N LEU A 85 -25.72 -9.48 -3.88
CA LEU A 85 -26.63 -9.15 -2.77
C LEU A 85 -27.28 -10.39 -2.16
N VAL A 86 -27.69 -11.37 -2.99
CA VAL A 86 -28.22 -12.66 -2.51
C VAL A 86 -27.14 -13.41 -1.71
N ALA A 87 -25.89 -13.43 -2.15
CA ALA A 87 -24.80 -14.07 -1.42
C ALA A 87 -24.56 -13.39 -0.06
N VAL A 88 -24.58 -12.04 -0.01
CA VAL A 88 -24.45 -11.26 1.22
C VAL A 88 -25.62 -11.54 2.18
N GLU A 89 -26.85 -11.58 1.69
CA GLU A 89 -28.04 -11.91 2.49
C GLU A 89 -27.93 -13.31 3.10
N ASN A 90 -27.60 -14.31 2.28
CA ASN A 90 -27.47 -15.68 2.75
C ASN A 90 -26.32 -15.86 3.76
N CYS A 91 -25.14 -15.28 3.47
CA CYS A 91 -23.99 -15.36 4.37
C CYS A 91 -24.30 -14.69 5.72
N SER A 92 -24.84 -13.47 5.72
CA SER A 92 -25.19 -12.74 6.93
C SER A 92 -26.30 -13.42 7.75
N ALA A 93 -27.29 -14.01 7.08
CA ALA A 93 -28.34 -14.80 7.74
C ALA A 93 -27.77 -16.07 8.38
N GLY A 94 -26.84 -16.77 7.70
CA GLY A 94 -26.12 -17.91 8.26
C GLY A 94 -25.32 -17.55 9.51
N MET A 95 -24.57 -16.43 9.47
CA MET A 95 -23.84 -15.94 10.65
C MET A 95 -24.77 -15.67 11.84
N SER A 96 -25.92 -15.05 11.61
CA SER A 96 -26.86 -14.71 12.65
C SER A 96 -27.56 -15.95 13.22
N ARG A 97 -28.03 -16.87 12.38
CA ARG A 97 -28.84 -18.02 12.78
C ARG A 97 -28.04 -19.18 13.33
N GLU A 98 -26.97 -19.58 12.63
CA GLU A 98 -26.15 -20.74 13.02
C GLU A 98 -25.19 -20.40 14.14
N LEU A 99 -24.57 -19.22 14.06
CA LEU A 99 -23.51 -18.83 14.99
C LEU A 99 -23.99 -17.88 16.08
N GLY A 100 -25.24 -17.44 16.03
CA GLY A 100 -25.86 -16.59 17.05
C GLY A 100 -25.16 -15.25 17.27
N LEU A 101 -24.47 -14.73 16.25
CA LEU A 101 -23.72 -13.48 16.38
C LEU A 101 -24.64 -12.31 16.71
N GLN A 102 -24.19 -11.47 17.61
CA GLN A 102 -24.87 -10.25 18.03
C GLN A 102 -24.24 -9.03 17.40
N ARG A 103 -24.97 -7.91 17.32
CA ARG A 103 -24.48 -6.61 16.87
C ARG A 103 -23.13 -6.27 17.52
N GLY A 104 -22.16 -5.82 16.74
CA GLY A 104 -20.80 -5.52 17.18
C GLY A 104 -19.87 -6.73 17.34
N ALA A 105 -20.35 -7.97 17.04
CA ALA A 105 -19.48 -9.15 17.07
C ALA A 105 -18.29 -9.00 16.13
N LEU A 106 -17.12 -9.48 16.58
CA LEU A 106 -15.89 -9.44 15.80
C LEU A 106 -15.78 -10.68 14.91
N VAL A 107 -15.55 -10.46 13.61
CA VAL A 107 -15.48 -11.51 12.59
C VAL A 107 -14.12 -11.45 11.90
N GLY A 108 -13.33 -12.52 11.99
CA GLY A 108 -12.03 -12.65 11.35
C GLY A 108 -12.14 -13.04 9.88
N VAL A 109 -11.23 -12.50 9.04
CA VAL A 109 -11.02 -12.99 7.66
C VAL A 109 -9.54 -13.19 7.40
N PHE A 110 -9.16 -14.41 7.03
CA PHE A 110 -7.78 -14.80 6.76
C PHE A 110 -7.63 -15.39 5.35
N SER A 111 -7.43 -14.53 4.38
CA SER A 111 -7.31 -14.91 2.97
C SER A 111 -6.70 -13.81 2.13
N LYS A 112 -6.18 -14.18 0.96
CA LYS A 112 -5.88 -13.26 -0.15
C LYS A 112 -7.18 -12.68 -0.74
N ASN A 113 -7.04 -11.69 -1.63
CA ASN A 113 -8.18 -11.07 -2.32
C ASN A 113 -8.94 -12.09 -3.15
N ARG A 114 -10.24 -12.17 -2.93
CA ARG A 114 -11.17 -13.03 -3.66
C ARG A 114 -12.62 -12.61 -3.43
N TYR A 115 -13.51 -13.10 -4.25
CA TYR A 115 -14.94 -12.78 -4.19
C TYR A 115 -15.56 -13.05 -2.81
N GLU A 116 -15.25 -14.19 -2.20
CA GLU A 116 -15.81 -14.61 -0.91
C GLU A 116 -15.38 -13.67 0.23
N TRP A 117 -14.19 -13.09 0.14
CA TRP A 117 -13.73 -12.07 1.08
C TRP A 117 -14.70 -10.86 1.08
N SER A 118 -15.08 -10.38 -0.12
CA SER A 118 -16.03 -9.27 -0.23
C SER A 118 -17.46 -9.66 0.18
N VAL A 119 -17.87 -10.91 -0.04
CA VAL A 119 -19.14 -11.42 0.52
C VAL A 119 -19.14 -11.28 2.04
N VAL A 120 -18.08 -11.69 2.72
CA VAL A 120 -17.99 -11.59 4.20
C VAL A 120 -17.99 -10.13 4.65
N GLU A 121 -17.20 -9.24 4.03
CA GLU A 121 -17.16 -7.81 4.38
C GLU A 121 -18.54 -7.15 4.30
N HIS A 122 -19.25 -7.37 3.22
CA HIS A 122 -20.57 -6.78 3.05
C HIS A 122 -21.65 -7.46 3.91
N SER A 123 -21.46 -8.74 4.26
CA SER A 123 -22.30 -9.45 5.23
C SER A 123 -22.11 -8.92 6.63
N THR A 124 -20.88 -8.61 7.05
CA THR A 124 -20.61 -7.95 8.34
C THR A 124 -21.22 -6.56 8.37
N SER A 125 -21.10 -5.78 7.29
CA SER A 125 -21.71 -4.45 7.20
C SER A 125 -23.25 -4.51 7.24
N ARG A 126 -23.90 -5.54 6.65
CA ARG A 126 -25.35 -5.70 6.66
C ARG A 126 -25.92 -5.93 8.07
N MET A 127 -25.15 -6.57 8.95
CA MET A 127 -25.59 -6.97 10.30
C MET A 127 -24.84 -6.24 11.42
N THR A 128 -24.13 -5.17 11.10
CA THR A 128 -23.33 -4.39 12.06
C THR A 128 -22.36 -5.27 12.87
N TYR A 129 -21.71 -6.22 12.22
CA TYR A 129 -20.56 -6.92 12.77
C TYR A 129 -19.29 -6.16 12.41
N THR A 130 -18.25 -6.29 13.21
CA THR A 130 -16.97 -5.62 12.99
C THR A 130 -15.97 -6.58 12.34
N LEU A 131 -15.50 -6.25 11.15
CA LEU A 131 -14.52 -7.05 10.41
C LEU A 131 -13.12 -6.90 11.00
N VAL A 132 -12.44 -8.02 11.21
CA VAL A 132 -11.02 -8.06 11.63
C VAL A 132 -10.21 -8.79 10.55
N PRO A 133 -9.65 -8.08 9.59
CA PRO A 133 -8.80 -8.69 8.57
C PRO A 133 -7.50 -9.23 9.18
N LEU A 134 -7.16 -10.46 8.85
CA LEU A 134 -5.88 -11.07 9.11
C LEU A 134 -5.06 -11.06 7.82
N TYR A 135 -3.79 -10.68 7.92
CA TYR A 135 -2.91 -10.75 6.77
C TYR A 135 -2.38 -12.17 6.62
N ASP A 136 -2.44 -12.71 5.44
CA ASP A 136 -1.88 -14.01 5.09
C ASP A 136 -0.35 -14.08 5.28
N THR A 137 0.31 -12.92 5.40
CA THR A 137 1.77 -12.77 5.48
C THR A 137 2.24 -12.09 6.77
N LEU A 138 1.39 -11.97 7.81
CA LEU A 138 1.79 -11.33 9.09
C LEU A 138 2.85 -12.10 9.88
N GLY A 139 3.09 -13.35 9.51
CA GLY A 139 3.98 -14.26 10.21
C GLY A 139 3.29 -15.00 11.37
N PRO A 140 3.94 -16.06 11.91
CA PRO A 140 3.30 -17.03 12.79
C PRO A 140 2.81 -16.47 14.13
N ASN A 141 3.42 -15.42 14.65
CA ASN A 141 3.09 -14.86 15.96
C ASN A 141 2.00 -13.78 15.91
N ALA A 142 1.76 -13.17 14.76
CA ALA A 142 0.81 -12.07 14.64
C ALA A 142 -0.64 -12.56 14.64
N VAL A 143 -0.92 -13.68 13.98
CA VAL A 143 -2.27 -14.26 13.89
C VAL A 143 -2.80 -14.65 15.28
N PRO A 144 -2.12 -15.48 16.10
CA PRO A 144 -2.59 -15.79 17.44
C PRO A 144 -2.67 -14.55 18.35
N TYR A 145 -1.75 -13.60 18.22
CA TYR A 145 -1.84 -12.33 18.96
C TYR A 145 -3.14 -11.58 18.64
N ILE A 146 -3.47 -11.41 17.36
CA ILE A 146 -4.67 -10.67 16.94
C ILE A 146 -5.94 -11.39 17.40
N ILE A 147 -6.00 -12.71 17.25
CA ILE A 147 -7.13 -13.53 17.71
C ILE A 147 -7.35 -13.36 19.21
N ASN A 148 -6.31 -13.49 20.02
CA ASN A 148 -6.39 -13.35 21.47
C ASN A 148 -6.69 -11.92 21.91
N HIS A 149 -6.13 -10.91 21.24
CA HIS A 149 -6.39 -9.52 21.57
C HIS A 149 -7.84 -9.12 21.26
N THR A 150 -8.43 -9.67 20.18
CA THR A 150 -9.82 -9.41 19.79
C THR A 150 -10.82 -10.36 20.44
N GLU A 151 -10.38 -11.52 20.89
CA GLU A 151 -11.25 -12.58 21.45
C GLU A 151 -12.36 -13.01 20.45
N MET A 152 -12.06 -12.94 19.14
CA MET A 152 -13.00 -13.29 18.10
C MET A 152 -13.33 -14.79 18.14
N LYS A 153 -14.60 -15.12 17.85
CA LYS A 153 -15.13 -16.49 17.89
C LYS A 153 -15.23 -17.14 16.50
N LEU A 154 -15.35 -16.32 15.48
CA LEU A 154 -15.55 -16.72 14.09
C LEU A 154 -14.44 -16.22 13.19
N ILE A 155 -13.87 -17.12 12.39
CA ILE A 155 -12.87 -16.78 11.39
C ILE A 155 -13.26 -17.41 10.05
N PHE A 156 -13.37 -16.59 9.01
CA PHE A 156 -13.43 -17.05 7.62
C PHE A 156 -12.01 -17.17 7.06
N CYS A 157 -11.73 -18.23 6.31
CA CYS A 157 -10.40 -18.39 5.72
C CYS A 157 -10.43 -19.12 4.38
N ALA A 158 -9.37 -18.95 3.61
CA ALA A 158 -9.08 -19.80 2.47
C ALA A 158 -8.57 -21.17 2.95
N LYS A 159 -8.76 -22.20 2.13
CA LYS A 159 -8.37 -23.59 2.44
C LYS A 159 -6.91 -23.71 2.88
N GLU A 160 -6.01 -23.02 2.19
CA GLU A 160 -4.58 -23.03 2.51
C GLU A 160 -4.25 -22.49 3.91
N GLN A 161 -5.16 -21.72 4.51
CA GLN A 161 -4.98 -21.12 5.83
C GLN A 161 -5.52 -21.97 6.98
N VAL A 162 -6.34 -22.99 6.69
CA VAL A 162 -6.94 -23.86 7.71
C VAL A 162 -5.88 -24.51 8.59
N LYS A 163 -4.84 -25.10 8.00
CA LYS A 163 -3.75 -25.74 8.76
C LYS A 163 -2.99 -24.74 9.62
N THR A 164 -2.75 -23.52 9.12
CA THR A 164 -2.10 -22.44 9.87
C THR A 164 -2.95 -22.03 11.08
N LEU A 165 -4.26 -21.90 10.93
CA LEU A 165 -5.17 -21.60 12.04
C LEU A 165 -5.20 -22.75 13.04
N MET A 166 -5.34 -24.00 12.59
CA MET A 166 -5.39 -25.16 13.47
C MET A 166 -4.08 -25.37 14.27
N ALA A 167 -2.94 -24.94 13.73
CA ALA A 167 -1.67 -25.00 14.44
C ALA A 167 -1.58 -24.03 15.61
N CYS A 168 -2.30 -22.91 15.60
CA CYS A 168 -2.27 -21.91 16.65
C CYS A 168 -3.56 -21.84 17.48
N VAL A 169 -4.62 -22.58 17.12
CA VAL A 169 -5.92 -22.46 17.76
C VAL A 169 -5.93 -22.94 19.23
N GLN A 170 -5.02 -23.84 19.62
CA GLN A 170 -4.85 -24.24 21.03
C GLN A 170 -4.44 -23.07 21.92
N ASP A 171 -3.70 -22.11 21.36
CA ASP A 171 -3.31 -20.87 22.04
C ASP A 171 -4.37 -19.77 21.90
N CYS A 172 -5.50 -20.04 21.20
CA CYS A 172 -6.56 -19.10 20.87
C CYS A 172 -7.93 -19.62 21.36
N PRO A 173 -8.18 -19.68 22.67
CA PRO A 173 -9.33 -20.35 23.25
C PRO A 173 -10.69 -19.70 22.92
N SER A 174 -10.69 -18.50 22.36
CA SER A 174 -11.92 -17.81 21.93
C SER A 174 -12.51 -18.34 20.62
N VAL A 175 -11.71 -19.03 19.78
CA VAL A 175 -12.14 -19.48 18.47
C VAL A 175 -13.09 -20.67 18.60
N GLU A 176 -14.34 -20.48 18.22
CA GLU A 176 -15.38 -21.51 18.25
C GLU A 176 -15.64 -22.11 16.85
N THR A 177 -15.56 -21.27 15.80
CA THR A 177 -15.90 -21.68 14.43
C THR A 177 -14.93 -21.12 13.40
N VAL A 178 -14.55 -21.99 12.47
CA VAL A 178 -13.81 -21.62 11.25
C VAL A 178 -14.66 -21.95 10.04
N VAL A 179 -14.84 -20.98 9.13
CA VAL A 179 -15.58 -21.13 7.88
C VAL A 179 -14.60 -21.06 6.71
N GLN A 180 -14.40 -22.21 6.05
CA GLN A 180 -13.55 -22.30 4.86
C GLN A 180 -14.32 -21.80 3.63
N PHE A 181 -13.67 -21.06 2.76
CA PHE A 181 -14.29 -20.52 1.55
C PHE A 181 -14.61 -21.59 0.50
N GLU A 182 -13.72 -22.56 0.31
CA GLU A 182 -13.88 -23.63 -0.67
C GLU A 182 -14.89 -24.69 -0.18
N ASP A 183 -15.66 -25.24 -1.12
CA ASP A 183 -16.78 -26.16 -0.83
C ASP A 183 -16.32 -27.54 -0.32
N LYS A 184 -15.03 -27.91 -0.53
CA LYS A 184 -14.50 -29.20 -0.11
C LYS A 184 -13.50 -29.06 1.03
N ILE A 185 -13.85 -29.60 2.18
CA ILE A 185 -12.97 -29.72 3.35
C ILE A 185 -12.24 -31.07 3.29
N ASP A 186 -10.95 -31.06 3.53
CA ASP A 186 -10.14 -32.28 3.59
C ASP A 186 -10.39 -33.03 4.91
N GLY A 187 -10.37 -34.35 4.89
CA GLY A 187 -10.65 -35.17 6.07
C GLY A 187 -9.64 -34.95 7.21
N GLU A 188 -8.39 -34.60 6.87
CA GLU A 188 -7.37 -34.22 7.84
C GLU A 188 -7.74 -32.93 8.59
N ASP A 189 -8.24 -31.92 7.87
CA ASP A 189 -8.64 -30.63 8.45
C ASP A 189 -9.85 -30.80 9.37
N VAL A 190 -10.81 -31.65 8.99
CA VAL A 190 -11.93 -32.03 9.86
C VAL A 190 -11.45 -32.69 11.17
N ALA A 191 -10.48 -33.60 11.05
CA ALA A 191 -9.92 -34.28 12.22
C ALA A 191 -9.17 -33.30 13.15
N LEU A 192 -8.37 -32.38 12.56
CA LEU A 192 -7.67 -31.34 13.29
C LEU A 192 -8.64 -30.38 14.01
N ALA A 193 -9.66 -29.91 13.33
CA ALA A 193 -10.67 -29.02 13.90
C ALA A 193 -11.37 -29.69 15.09
N ARG A 194 -11.79 -30.95 14.92
CA ARG A 194 -12.44 -31.75 15.99
C ARG A 194 -11.51 -31.97 17.18
N ALA A 195 -10.23 -32.25 16.95
CA ALA A 195 -9.23 -32.43 18.02
C ALA A 195 -9.03 -31.14 18.85
N ASN A 196 -9.27 -29.97 18.26
CA ASN A 196 -9.16 -28.67 18.90
C ASN A 196 -10.50 -28.11 19.39
N ASN A 197 -11.60 -28.88 19.33
CA ASN A 197 -12.96 -28.44 19.67
C ASN A 197 -13.45 -27.23 18.88
N VAL A 198 -13.00 -27.07 17.63
CA VAL A 198 -13.43 -26.03 16.70
C VAL A 198 -14.40 -26.60 15.68
N SER A 199 -15.52 -25.91 15.44
CA SER A 199 -16.44 -26.23 14.35
C SER A 199 -15.80 -25.80 13.03
N LEU A 200 -15.73 -26.68 12.04
CA LEU A 200 -15.23 -26.37 10.70
C LEU A 200 -16.34 -26.67 9.68
N MET A 201 -16.72 -25.63 8.93
CA MET A 201 -17.73 -25.72 7.86
C MET A 201 -17.31 -24.96 6.62
N THR A 202 -18.01 -25.14 5.51
CA THR A 202 -17.78 -24.36 4.29
C THR A 202 -18.67 -23.12 4.24
N LEU A 203 -18.23 -22.09 3.48
CA LEU A 203 -19.07 -20.92 3.21
C LEU A 203 -20.37 -21.32 2.51
N GLY A 204 -20.33 -22.29 1.59
CA GLY A 204 -21.52 -22.83 0.94
C GLY A 204 -22.54 -23.39 1.94
N GLN A 205 -22.09 -24.19 2.92
CA GLN A 205 -22.96 -24.72 3.99
C GLN A 205 -23.58 -23.59 4.83
N LEU A 206 -22.78 -22.60 5.23
CA LEU A 206 -23.28 -21.46 5.99
C LEU A 206 -24.33 -20.67 5.21
N MET A 207 -24.10 -20.42 3.93
CA MET A 207 -25.04 -19.72 3.04
C MET A 207 -26.33 -20.50 2.80
N GLU A 208 -26.28 -21.84 2.72
CA GLU A 208 -27.50 -22.67 2.62
C GLU A 208 -28.36 -22.59 3.88
N ILE A 209 -27.73 -22.57 5.07
CA ILE A 209 -28.44 -22.35 6.34
C ILE A 209 -29.14 -20.98 6.33
N GLY A 210 -28.42 -19.94 5.89
CA GLY A 210 -28.97 -18.59 5.78
C GLY A 210 -30.10 -18.48 4.77
N ARG A 211 -29.96 -19.14 3.61
CA ARG A 211 -31.01 -19.22 2.58
C ARG A 211 -32.31 -19.86 3.11
N ALA A 212 -32.15 -20.91 3.92
CA ALA A 212 -33.28 -21.59 4.54
C ALA A 212 -33.91 -20.77 5.69
N ASN A 213 -33.15 -19.86 6.30
CA ASN A 213 -33.57 -19.11 7.50
C ASN A 213 -33.23 -17.62 7.35
N PRO A 214 -33.87 -16.89 6.44
CA PRO A 214 -33.53 -15.49 6.17
C PRO A 214 -33.74 -14.60 7.41
N VAL A 215 -32.94 -13.53 7.48
CA VAL A 215 -33.03 -12.50 8.53
C VAL A 215 -33.09 -11.11 7.90
N GLU A 216 -33.81 -10.20 8.56
CA GLU A 216 -33.80 -8.79 8.20
C GLU A 216 -32.41 -8.19 8.41
N ALA A 217 -32.10 -7.16 7.65
CA ALA A 217 -30.86 -6.41 7.86
C ALA A 217 -30.89 -5.67 9.21
N ASP A 218 -29.78 -5.65 9.91
CA ASP A 218 -29.51 -4.76 11.06
C ASP A 218 -28.41 -3.79 10.68
N PRO A 219 -28.74 -2.71 9.89
CA PRO A 219 -27.75 -1.85 9.28
C PRO A 219 -26.99 -1.01 10.31
N PRO A 220 -25.71 -0.70 10.05
CA PRO A 220 -24.90 0.08 10.96
C PRO A 220 -25.29 1.56 10.96
N LEU A 221 -25.06 2.20 12.10
CA LEU A 221 -24.96 3.65 12.20
C LEU A 221 -23.55 4.11 11.78
N PRO A 222 -23.39 5.38 11.38
CA PRO A 222 -22.09 5.91 10.95
C PRO A 222 -20.95 5.70 11.97
N ASP A 223 -21.24 5.80 13.26
CA ASP A 223 -20.26 5.67 14.36
C ASP A 223 -20.01 4.23 14.82
N ASP A 224 -20.75 3.26 14.28
CA ASP A 224 -20.48 1.85 14.54
C ASP A 224 -19.14 1.44 13.94
N LEU A 225 -18.43 0.53 14.62
CA LEU A 225 -17.16 0.01 14.10
C LEU A 225 -17.41 -0.85 12.85
N CYS A 226 -16.79 -0.43 11.77
CA CYS A 226 -16.76 -1.19 10.54
C CYS A 226 -15.65 -2.25 10.57
N THR A 227 -14.48 -1.88 11.10
CA THR A 227 -13.31 -2.76 11.06
C THR A 227 -12.28 -2.40 12.12
N ILE A 228 -11.49 -3.41 12.53
CA ILE A 228 -10.26 -3.21 13.29
C ILE A 228 -9.10 -3.67 12.40
N CYS A 229 -8.37 -2.72 11.80
CA CYS A 229 -7.23 -3.01 10.94
C CYS A 229 -5.94 -3.06 11.76
N TYR A 230 -5.28 -4.21 11.82
CA TYR A 230 -4.01 -4.32 12.51
C TYR A 230 -2.85 -3.82 11.66
N THR A 231 -2.00 -2.98 12.28
CA THR A 231 -0.77 -2.49 11.68
C THR A 231 0.44 -3.09 12.39
N SER A 232 1.49 -3.39 11.62
CA SER A 232 2.78 -3.76 12.22
C SER A 232 3.33 -2.54 12.96
N GLY A 233 3.29 -2.58 14.29
CA GLY A 233 3.94 -1.56 15.12
C GLY A 233 5.43 -1.47 14.80
N THR A 234 5.98 -0.26 14.74
CA THR A 234 7.42 -0.06 14.47
C THR A 234 8.32 -0.55 15.61
N MET A 235 7.76 -0.81 16.80
CA MET A 235 8.51 -1.20 18.02
C MET A 235 7.65 -2.05 18.97
N GLY A 236 6.92 -3.09 18.50
CA GLY A 236 6.13 -3.93 19.40
C GLY A 236 5.03 -4.74 18.70
N ASP A 237 4.10 -5.24 19.50
CA ASP A 237 2.94 -5.99 19.02
C ASP A 237 2.08 -5.18 18.04
N PRO A 238 1.37 -5.84 17.11
CA PRO A 238 0.47 -5.19 16.18
C PRO A 238 -0.61 -4.36 16.90
N LYS A 239 -0.91 -3.17 16.36
CA LYS A 239 -1.92 -2.25 16.91
C LYS A 239 -3.21 -2.35 16.12
N GLY A 240 -4.34 -2.52 16.79
CA GLY A 240 -5.66 -2.59 16.16
C GLY A 240 -6.26 -1.19 15.96
N VAL A 241 -6.19 -0.68 14.75
CA VAL A 241 -6.77 0.62 14.36
C VAL A 241 -8.29 0.46 14.20
N MET A 242 -9.07 1.15 15.03
CA MET A 242 -10.54 1.13 14.99
C MET A 242 -11.06 2.14 13.98
N LEU A 243 -11.69 1.65 12.91
CA LEU A 243 -12.33 2.48 11.87
C LEU A 243 -13.84 2.30 11.92
N THR A 244 -14.58 3.39 11.99
CA THR A 244 -16.05 3.42 11.91
C THR A 244 -16.50 3.41 10.45
N HIS A 245 -17.80 3.18 10.22
CA HIS A 245 -18.38 3.33 8.89
C HIS A 245 -18.20 4.75 8.36
N SER A 246 -18.39 5.77 9.20
CA SER A 246 -18.17 7.18 8.81
C SER A 246 -16.71 7.47 8.44
N ASN A 247 -15.73 6.89 9.14
CA ASN A 247 -14.32 7.07 8.76
C ASN A 247 -14.03 6.52 7.36
N MET A 248 -14.51 5.32 7.05
CA MET A 248 -14.32 4.70 5.73
C MET A 248 -15.02 5.51 4.63
N ILE A 249 -16.27 5.91 4.84
CA ILE A 249 -17.04 6.71 3.89
C ILE A 249 -16.41 8.10 3.67
N ALA A 250 -15.96 8.77 4.73
CA ALA A 250 -15.26 10.05 4.60
C ALA A 250 -14.02 9.93 3.70
N SER A 251 -13.24 8.85 3.87
CA SER A 251 -12.07 8.56 3.03
C SER A 251 -12.44 8.30 1.56
N ILE A 252 -13.52 7.57 1.30
CA ILE A 252 -14.00 7.30 -0.07
C ILE A 252 -14.45 8.60 -0.75
N LEU A 253 -15.31 9.37 -0.08
CA LEU A 253 -15.93 10.56 -0.66
C LEU A 253 -14.92 11.69 -0.92
N CYS A 254 -13.91 11.86 -0.04
CA CYS A 254 -12.88 12.87 -0.26
C CYS A 254 -11.95 12.54 -1.45
N SER A 255 -11.92 11.30 -1.91
CA SER A 255 -11.11 10.86 -3.06
C SER A 255 -11.84 11.05 -4.40
N ILE A 256 -13.17 11.19 -4.39
CA ILE A 256 -14.02 11.23 -5.62
C ILE A 256 -13.63 12.36 -6.57
N GLU A 257 -13.28 13.52 -6.05
CA GLU A 257 -12.94 14.69 -6.87
C GLU A 257 -11.51 14.64 -7.42
N ILE A 258 -10.63 13.91 -6.73
CA ILE A 258 -9.22 13.79 -7.12
C ILE A 258 -9.03 12.66 -8.13
N THR A 259 -9.73 11.55 -7.93
CA THR A 259 -9.66 10.35 -8.76
C THR A 259 -11.04 10.01 -9.33
N PRO A 260 -11.53 10.75 -10.35
CA PRO A 260 -12.87 10.54 -10.86
C PRO A 260 -13.03 9.15 -11.47
N LEU A 261 -14.04 8.42 -11.00
CA LEU A 261 -14.44 7.11 -11.47
C LEU A 261 -15.77 7.17 -12.23
N TYR A 262 -15.94 6.24 -13.17
CA TYR A 262 -17.09 6.13 -14.04
C TYR A 262 -17.64 4.70 -14.04
N GLU A 263 -18.88 4.51 -14.46
CA GLU A 263 -19.53 3.21 -14.58
C GLU A 263 -18.77 2.21 -15.49
N THR A 264 -17.99 2.75 -16.42
CA THR A 264 -17.16 1.95 -17.34
C THR A 264 -15.81 1.55 -16.76
N ASP A 265 -15.51 1.96 -15.53
CA ASP A 265 -14.23 1.65 -14.93
C ASP A 265 -14.13 0.21 -14.45
N VAL A 266 -12.94 -0.33 -14.65
CA VAL A 266 -12.56 -1.69 -14.30
C VAL A 266 -11.33 -1.62 -13.41
N HIS A 267 -11.41 -2.23 -12.24
CA HIS A 267 -10.32 -2.32 -11.29
C HIS A 267 -9.83 -3.75 -11.15
N LEU A 268 -8.50 -3.95 -11.14
CA LEU A 268 -7.89 -5.22 -10.76
C LEU A 268 -7.53 -5.19 -9.28
N SER A 269 -8.23 -5.99 -8.48
CA SER A 269 -7.98 -6.12 -7.05
C SER A 269 -6.82 -7.06 -6.78
N PHE A 270 -5.68 -6.52 -6.38
CA PHE A 270 -4.48 -7.28 -6.02
C PHE A 270 -3.73 -6.71 -4.78
N LEU A 271 -3.93 -5.42 -4.46
CA LEU A 271 -3.45 -4.89 -3.18
C LEU A 271 -4.23 -5.56 -2.05
N PRO A 272 -3.61 -5.89 -0.90
CA PRO A 272 -4.29 -6.68 0.13
C PRO A 272 -5.60 -6.05 0.60
N LEU A 273 -6.71 -6.78 0.56
CA LEU A 273 -8.00 -6.37 1.13
C LEU A 273 -7.97 -6.22 2.66
N ALA A 274 -7.00 -6.85 3.30
CA ALA A 274 -6.72 -6.61 4.71
C ALA A 274 -6.20 -5.18 4.98
N HIS A 275 -5.77 -4.44 3.96
CA HIS A 275 -5.35 -3.04 4.06
C HIS A 275 -6.47 -2.09 3.61
N CYS A 276 -6.69 -1.00 4.36
CA CYS A 276 -7.76 -0.03 4.09
C CYS A 276 -7.67 0.63 2.70
N PHE A 277 -6.49 0.72 2.08
CA PHE A 277 -6.33 1.32 0.75
C PHE A 277 -7.12 0.56 -0.32
N GLU A 278 -6.95 -0.76 -0.42
CA GLU A 278 -7.67 -1.57 -1.41
C GLU A 278 -9.19 -1.54 -1.16
N ARG A 279 -9.60 -1.62 0.11
CA ARG A 279 -11.02 -1.56 0.49
C ARG A 279 -11.68 -0.25 0.10
N ASN A 280 -10.97 0.88 0.27
CA ASN A 280 -11.46 2.18 -0.18
C ASN A 280 -11.59 2.26 -1.69
N VAL A 281 -10.62 1.72 -2.43
CA VAL A 281 -10.71 1.67 -3.90
C VAL A 281 -11.90 0.85 -4.34
N GLN A 282 -12.10 -0.35 -3.77
CA GLN A 282 -13.27 -1.19 -4.10
C GLN A 282 -14.59 -0.48 -3.79
N ALA A 283 -14.71 0.09 -2.59
CA ALA A 283 -15.93 0.79 -2.19
C ALA A 283 -16.23 2.00 -3.10
N HIS A 284 -15.20 2.71 -3.56
CA HIS A 284 -15.33 3.80 -4.52
C HIS A 284 -15.78 3.30 -5.91
N ILE A 285 -15.18 2.22 -6.43
CA ILE A 285 -15.59 1.57 -7.70
C ILE A 285 -17.05 1.12 -7.61
N ILE A 286 -17.47 0.49 -6.51
CA ILE A 286 -18.85 0.05 -6.28
C ILE A 286 -19.80 1.25 -6.33
N ALA A 287 -19.52 2.32 -5.60
CA ALA A 287 -20.34 3.53 -5.56
C ALA A 287 -20.52 4.20 -6.92
N LYS A 288 -19.56 4.05 -7.84
CA LYS A 288 -19.57 4.66 -9.18
C LYS A 288 -20.02 3.72 -10.28
N GLY A 289 -20.51 2.53 -9.96
CA GLY A 289 -21.07 1.61 -10.96
C GLY A 289 -20.03 0.77 -11.72
N GLY A 290 -18.73 0.91 -11.42
CA GLY A 290 -17.66 0.15 -12.06
C GLY A 290 -17.63 -1.32 -11.64
N CYS A 291 -16.69 -2.10 -12.17
CA CYS A 291 -16.53 -3.51 -11.81
C CYS A 291 -15.09 -3.85 -11.39
N ILE A 292 -14.96 -4.95 -10.65
CA ILE A 292 -13.73 -5.37 -9.97
C ILE A 292 -13.41 -6.80 -10.38
N GLY A 293 -12.21 -7.03 -10.93
CA GLY A 293 -11.67 -8.36 -11.17
C GLY A 293 -10.63 -8.70 -10.10
N TYR A 294 -10.67 -9.92 -9.56
CA TYR A 294 -9.64 -10.39 -8.64
C TYR A 294 -8.47 -11.01 -9.41
N TYR A 295 -7.25 -10.77 -8.92
CA TYR A 295 -6.07 -11.43 -9.45
C TYR A 295 -6.04 -12.92 -9.07
N GLN A 296 -5.17 -13.72 -9.71
CA GLN A 296 -5.07 -15.16 -9.49
C GLN A 296 -4.46 -15.57 -8.13
N GLY A 297 -4.15 -14.61 -7.24
CA GLY A 297 -3.47 -14.89 -5.96
C GLY A 297 -1.95 -15.00 -6.06
N ASP A 298 -1.38 -14.84 -7.26
CA ASP A 298 0.06 -14.87 -7.54
C ASP A 298 0.49 -13.56 -8.22
N VAL A 299 1.29 -12.76 -7.54
CA VAL A 299 1.79 -11.47 -8.06
C VAL A 299 2.73 -11.62 -9.26
N THR A 300 3.30 -12.78 -9.50
CA THR A 300 4.14 -13.05 -10.68
C THR A 300 3.30 -13.11 -11.95
N LYS A 301 2.02 -13.46 -11.84
CA LYS A 301 1.03 -13.54 -12.92
C LYS A 301 0.18 -12.28 -13.10
N LEU A 302 0.46 -11.25 -12.30
CA LEU A 302 -0.34 -10.01 -12.28
C LEU A 302 -0.48 -9.36 -13.67
N LEU A 303 0.59 -9.38 -14.47
CA LEU A 303 0.56 -8.80 -15.82
C LEU A 303 -0.35 -9.59 -16.76
N GLU A 304 -0.49 -10.91 -16.60
CA GLU A 304 -1.44 -11.73 -17.35
C GLU A 304 -2.88 -11.34 -16.99
N ASP A 305 -3.16 -11.15 -15.69
CA ASP A 305 -4.46 -10.68 -15.23
C ASP A 305 -4.79 -9.29 -15.75
N MET A 306 -3.81 -8.39 -15.77
CA MET A 306 -3.98 -7.04 -16.33
C MET A 306 -4.29 -7.05 -17.83
N GLN A 307 -3.64 -7.93 -18.58
CA GLN A 307 -3.87 -8.04 -20.03
C GLN A 307 -5.25 -8.64 -20.35
N GLU A 308 -5.72 -9.59 -19.55
CA GLU A 308 -7.04 -10.21 -19.71
C GLU A 308 -8.16 -9.26 -19.23
N LEU A 309 -8.04 -8.69 -18.04
CA LEU A 309 -9.06 -7.81 -17.45
C LEU A 309 -9.13 -6.45 -18.14
N ARG A 310 -7.98 -5.91 -18.56
CA ARG A 310 -7.81 -4.59 -19.16
C ARG A 310 -8.34 -3.48 -18.25
N PRO A 311 -7.76 -3.31 -17.04
CA PRO A 311 -8.23 -2.32 -16.08
C PRO A 311 -8.10 -0.89 -16.63
N THR A 312 -8.93 0.00 -16.10
CA THR A 312 -8.93 1.43 -16.46
C THR A 312 -8.27 2.31 -15.40
N VAL A 313 -8.18 1.81 -14.18
CA VAL A 313 -7.51 2.46 -13.05
C VAL A 313 -6.51 1.48 -12.44
N PHE A 314 -5.35 2.00 -12.04
CA PHE A 314 -4.28 1.15 -11.51
C PHE A 314 -3.73 1.71 -10.19
N PRO A 315 -4.43 1.47 -9.05
CA PRO A 315 -3.85 1.65 -7.74
C PRO A 315 -2.68 0.68 -7.55
N SER A 316 -1.54 1.21 -7.08
CA SER A 316 -0.30 0.45 -7.01
C SER A 316 0.60 0.93 -5.88
N VAL A 317 1.74 0.29 -5.72
CA VAL A 317 2.79 0.66 -4.78
C VAL A 317 4.12 0.86 -5.53
N PRO A 318 5.03 1.70 -5.01
CA PRO A 318 6.29 2.04 -5.69
C PRO A 318 7.12 0.83 -6.12
N ARG A 319 7.18 -0.22 -5.30
CA ARG A 319 7.94 -1.44 -5.62
C ARG A 319 7.47 -2.11 -6.92
N LEU A 320 6.16 -2.20 -7.14
CA LEU A 320 5.62 -2.76 -8.38
C LEU A 320 5.89 -1.86 -9.58
N LEU A 321 5.75 -0.54 -9.39
CA LEU A 321 6.03 0.43 -10.45
C LEU A 321 7.50 0.43 -10.86
N ASN A 322 8.43 0.32 -9.89
CA ASN A 322 9.87 0.14 -10.15
C ASN A 322 10.12 -1.14 -10.96
N ARG A 323 9.53 -2.26 -10.57
CA ARG A 323 9.70 -3.53 -11.29
C ARG A 323 9.18 -3.48 -12.73
N ILE A 324 8.05 -2.80 -12.96
CA ILE A 324 7.52 -2.58 -14.31
C ILE A 324 8.47 -1.68 -15.12
N HIS A 325 8.95 -0.59 -14.53
CA HIS A 325 9.95 0.30 -15.12
C HIS A 325 11.19 -0.48 -15.56
N ASP A 326 11.77 -1.26 -14.66
CA ASP A 326 13.01 -2.00 -14.91
C ASP A 326 12.83 -3.06 -16.00
N LYS A 327 11.71 -3.80 -15.97
CA LYS A 327 11.39 -4.79 -16.99
C LYS A 327 11.26 -4.16 -18.40
N ILE A 328 10.62 -2.98 -18.49
CA ILE A 328 10.47 -2.27 -19.78
C ILE A 328 11.84 -1.75 -20.26
N THR A 329 12.59 -1.09 -19.39
CA THR A 329 13.90 -0.48 -19.76
C THR A 329 14.93 -1.54 -20.13
N GLN A 330 14.97 -2.67 -19.42
CA GLN A 330 15.79 -3.83 -19.78
C GLN A 330 15.37 -4.42 -21.12
N GLY A 331 14.06 -4.58 -21.36
CA GLY A 331 13.54 -5.06 -22.62
C GLY A 331 13.90 -4.16 -23.81
N VAL A 332 13.82 -2.84 -23.63
CA VAL A 332 14.26 -1.85 -24.65
C VAL A 332 15.77 -1.93 -24.89
N ALA A 333 16.57 -2.03 -23.83
CA ALA A 333 18.01 -2.16 -23.93
C ALA A 333 18.42 -3.46 -24.65
N ALA A 334 17.76 -4.58 -24.33
CA ALA A 334 18.00 -5.88 -24.99
C ALA A 334 17.61 -5.88 -26.46
N ALA A 335 16.53 -5.17 -26.83
CA ALA A 335 16.10 -5.05 -28.24
C ALA A 335 17.11 -4.29 -29.10
N GLY A 336 17.89 -3.37 -28.53
CA GLY A 336 19.01 -2.66 -29.16
C GLY A 336 18.68 -1.95 -30.48
N GLY A 337 19.72 -1.51 -31.20
CA GLY A 337 19.64 -1.01 -32.57
C GLY A 337 18.56 0.05 -32.80
N LEU A 338 17.83 -0.07 -33.90
CA LEU A 338 16.81 0.90 -34.31
C LEU A 338 15.63 0.99 -33.31
N LYS A 339 15.27 -0.12 -32.66
CA LYS A 339 14.16 -0.12 -31.69
C LYS A 339 14.48 0.73 -30.46
N LYS A 340 15.72 0.58 -29.93
CA LYS A 340 16.18 1.40 -28.81
C LYS A 340 16.27 2.88 -29.21
N LEU A 341 16.83 3.19 -30.39
CA LEU A 341 16.93 4.56 -30.89
C LEU A 341 15.55 5.23 -31.02
N LEU A 342 14.56 4.52 -31.58
CA LEU A 342 13.19 5.03 -31.72
C LEU A 342 12.55 5.26 -30.35
N PHE A 343 12.75 4.33 -29.39
CA PHE A 343 12.26 4.52 -28.04
C PHE A 343 12.88 5.74 -27.36
N ASP A 344 14.20 5.90 -27.44
CA ASP A 344 14.92 7.01 -26.82
C ASP A 344 14.47 8.37 -27.37
N GLN A 345 14.26 8.47 -28.69
CA GLN A 345 13.71 9.69 -29.34
C GLN A 345 12.25 9.95 -28.92
N ALA A 346 11.41 8.91 -28.91
CA ALA A 346 10.02 9.02 -28.51
C ALA A 346 9.90 9.45 -27.03
N TYR A 347 10.73 8.86 -26.18
CA TYR A 347 10.79 9.20 -24.76
C TYR A 347 11.21 10.65 -24.53
N ALA A 348 12.28 11.10 -25.18
CA ALA A 348 12.76 12.48 -25.09
C ALA A 348 11.69 13.48 -25.53
N ALA A 349 11.03 13.25 -26.68
CA ALA A 349 9.95 14.10 -27.18
C ALA A 349 8.77 14.14 -26.18
N LYS A 350 8.34 13.00 -25.66
CA LYS A 350 7.23 12.98 -24.67
C LYS A 350 7.63 13.59 -23.32
N LYS A 351 8.89 13.55 -22.92
CA LYS A 351 9.36 14.24 -21.73
C LYS A 351 9.18 15.76 -21.83
N GLU A 352 9.42 16.34 -23.02
CA GLU A 352 9.14 17.76 -23.29
C GLU A 352 7.64 18.07 -23.26
N TYR A 353 6.80 17.17 -23.79
CA TYR A 353 5.35 17.28 -23.73
C TYR A 353 4.82 17.18 -22.29
N LEU A 354 5.35 16.24 -21.53
CA LEU A 354 4.99 16.07 -20.11
C LEU A 354 5.32 17.33 -19.28
N ALA A 355 6.44 17.99 -19.57
CA ALA A 355 6.80 19.26 -18.93
C ALA A 355 5.80 20.40 -19.22
N GLN A 356 4.99 20.28 -20.28
CA GLN A 356 3.90 21.18 -20.65
C GLN A 356 2.52 20.70 -20.14
N GLY A 357 2.47 19.60 -19.36
CA GLY A 357 1.24 19.01 -18.84
C GLY A 357 0.53 18.02 -19.79
N TRP A 358 1.16 17.62 -20.91
CA TRP A 358 0.57 16.70 -21.87
C TRP A 358 1.08 15.26 -21.67
N PHE A 359 0.17 14.31 -21.44
CA PHE A 359 0.48 12.89 -21.28
C PHE A 359 0.52 12.11 -22.59
N THR A 360 -0.06 12.65 -23.66
CA THR A 360 -0.23 11.99 -24.96
C THR A 360 0.48 12.73 -26.07
N HIS A 361 0.94 11.98 -27.08
CA HIS A 361 1.58 12.50 -28.29
C HIS A 361 1.16 11.67 -29.50
N ALA A 362 0.28 12.19 -30.37
CA ALA A 362 -0.39 11.43 -31.43
C ALA A 362 0.52 10.55 -32.30
N PHE A 363 1.72 11.01 -32.65
CA PHE A 363 2.66 10.26 -33.48
C PHE A 363 3.41 9.19 -32.66
N TRP A 364 4.05 9.59 -31.54
CA TRP A 364 4.90 8.67 -30.77
C TRP A 364 4.09 7.64 -29.99
N ASP A 365 2.87 7.97 -29.55
CA ASP A 365 1.99 7.03 -28.87
C ASP A 365 1.67 5.85 -29.81
N ARG A 366 1.23 6.16 -31.03
CA ARG A 366 0.89 5.13 -32.02
C ARG A 366 2.09 4.29 -32.46
N LEU A 367 3.27 4.90 -32.59
CA LEU A 367 4.47 4.21 -33.09
C LEU A 367 5.16 3.34 -32.03
N VAL A 368 5.20 3.81 -30.77
CA VAL A 368 5.99 3.22 -29.70
C VAL A 368 5.13 2.83 -28.49
N PHE A 369 4.37 3.79 -27.91
CA PHE A 369 3.81 3.62 -26.58
C PHE A 369 2.51 2.82 -26.54
N ASP A 370 1.72 2.72 -27.61
CA ASP A 370 0.51 1.89 -27.64
C ASP A 370 0.83 0.41 -27.39
N LYS A 371 2.02 -0.05 -27.78
CA LYS A 371 2.49 -1.41 -27.47
C LYS A 371 2.85 -1.57 -25.98
N LEU A 372 3.42 -0.52 -25.37
CA LEU A 372 3.75 -0.53 -23.94
C LEU A 372 2.49 -0.46 -23.06
N LYS A 373 1.50 0.34 -23.47
CA LYS A 373 0.19 0.40 -22.78
C LYS A 373 -0.45 -0.97 -22.64
N MET A 374 -0.25 -1.87 -23.62
CA MET A 374 -0.77 -3.24 -23.55
C MET A 374 -0.20 -4.08 -22.41
N VAL A 375 0.96 -3.72 -21.85
CA VAL A 375 1.50 -4.37 -20.65
C VAL A 375 0.52 -4.26 -19.48
N LEU A 376 -0.19 -3.12 -19.38
CA LEU A 376 -1.24 -2.88 -18.39
C LEU A 376 -2.66 -3.00 -18.98
N GLY A 377 -2.84 -3.77 -20.06
CA GLY A 377 -4.15 -3.99 -20.71
C GLY A 377 -4.63 -2.88 -21.65
N GLY A 378 -3.85 -1.80 -21.83
CA GLY A 378 -4.08 -0.75 -22.84
C GLY A 378 -5.17 0.29 -22.54
N ARG A 379 -5.82 0.24 -21.36
CA ARG A 379 -6.97 1.12 -21.02
C ARG A 379 -6.75 1.97 -19.77
N VAL A 380 -5.60 1.88 -19.10
CA VAL A 380 -5.32 2.62 -17.87
C VAL A 380 -5.37 4.12 -18.12
N ARG A 381 -6.23 4.82 -17.37
CA ARG A 381 -6.45 6.27 -17.44
C ARG A 381 -5.62 7.06 -16.45
N TYR A 382 -5.32 6.47 -15.28
CA TYR A 382 -4.38 6.98 -14.29
C TYR A 382 -3.81 5.85 -13.44
N ILE A 383 -2.63 6.10 -12.88
CA ILE A 383 -1.96 5.25 -11.91
C ILE A 383 -1.99 6.00 -10.58
N LEU A 384 -2.40 5.34 -9.49
CA LEU A 384 -2.37 5.90 -8.14
C LEU A 384 -1.33 5.16 -7.31
N SER A 385 -0.27 5.85 -6.90
CA SER A 385 0.79 5.30 -6.05
C SER A 385 0.61 5.73 -4.61
N GLY A 386 0.68 4.78 -3.68
CA GLY A 386 0.57 5.06 -2.25
C GLY A 386 1.52 4.19 -1.43
N SER A 387 1.44 4.33 -0.12
CA SER A 387 2.16 3.53 0.89
C SER A 387 3.66 3.83 1.06
N ALA A 388 4.37 4.31 0.04
CA ALA A 388 5.79 4.66 0.12
C ALA A 388 6.14 5.73 -0.93
N PRO A 389 7.26 6.45 -0.79
CA PRO A 389 7.70 7.42 -1.79
C PRO A 389 8.00 6.76 -3.14
N LEU A 390 7.61 7.43 -4.24
CA LEU A 390 7.96 7.06 -5.60
C LEU A 390 9.04 7.99 -6.12
N SER A 391 10.08 7.46 -6.78
CA SER A 391 11.09 8.32 -7.39
C SER A 391 10.52 9.13 -8.55
N LYS A 392 11.05 10.35 -8.73
CA LYS A 392 10.61 11.23 -9.83
C LYS A 392 10.82 10.57 -11.19
N GLU A 393 11.93 9.88 -11.36
CA GLU A 393 12.33 9.21 -12.60
C GLU A 393 11.33 8.13 -12.98
N VAL A 394 10.94 7.27 -12.03
CA VAL A 394 9.94 6.22 -12.25
C VAL A 394 8.55 6.84 -12.47
N LYS A 395 8.20 7.89 -11.73
CA LYS A 395 6.93 8.62 -11.92
C LYS A 395 6.82 9.19 -13.34
N GLU A 396 7.85 9.92 -13.81
CA GLU A 396 7.93 10.47 -15.17
C GLU A 396 7.87 9.34 -16.23
N PHE A 397 8.66 8.28 -16.01
CA PHE A 397 8.69 7.15 -16.92
C PHE A 397 7.31 6.49 -17.08
N MET A 398 6.64 6.20 -15.97
CA MET A 398 5.32 5.58 -15.98
C MET A 398 4.29 6.47 -16.69
N ALA A 399 4.32 7.78 -16.43
CA ALA A 399 3.42 8.73 -17.09
C ALA A 399 3.65 8.78 -18.61
N ILE A 400 4.91 8.74 -19.06
CA ILE A 400 5.28 8.72 -20.48
C ILE A 400 4.91 7.38 -21.13
N ALA A 401 5.32 6.26 -20.51
CA ALA A 401 5.16 4.91 -21.06
C ALA A 401 3.68 4.51 -21.21
N PHE A 402 2.84 4.87 -20.24
CA PHE A 402 1.43 4.50 -20.20
C PHE A 402 0.49 5.63 -20.64
N CYS A 403 1.03 6.80 -21.01
CA CYS A 403 0.28 7.95 -21.54
C CYS A 403 -0.84 8.42 -20.60
N CYS A 404 -0.62 8.38 -19.30
CA CYS A 404 -1.60 8.77 -18.28
C CYS A 404 -0.93 9.40 -17.04
N PRO A 405 -1.66 10.19 -16.24
CA PRO A 405 -1.12 10.75 -15.01
C PRO A 405 -0.77 9.66 -13.99
N VAL A 406 0.30 9.91 -13.22
CA VAL A 406 0.71 9.13 -12.05
C VAL A 406 0.54 9.99 -10.82
N LEU A 407 -0.45 9.67 -10.01
CA LEU A 407 -0.84 10.39 -8.81
C LEU A 407 -0.17 9.76 -7.59
N GLU A 408 0.31 10.57 -6.67
CA GLU A 408 0.81 10.08 -5.40
C GLU A 408 -0.13 10.49 -4.27
N GLY A 409 -0.50 9.52 -3.42
CA GLY A 409 -1.29 9.74 -2.22
C GLY A 409 -0.51 9.43 -0.96
N TYR A 410 -0.79 10.17 0.10
CA TYR A 410 -0.27 9.95 1.44
C TYR A 410 -1.40 9.72 2.42
N GLY A 411 -1.21 8.74 3.29
CA GLY A 411 -2.10 8.42 4.38
C GLY A 411 -1.60 7.24 5.20
N LEU A 412 -2.34 6.94 6.25
CA LEU A 412 -2.07 5.88 7.21
C LEU A 412 -3.33 5.04 7.42
N THR A 413 -3.21 3.91 8.07
CA THR A 413 -4.39 3.13 8.50
C THR A 413 -5.27 3.96 9.44
N GLU A 414 -4.65 4.76 10.31
CA GLU A 414 -5.28 5.68 11.25
C GLU A 414 -6.06 6.82 10.57
N THR A 415 -5.86 7.04 9.29
CA THR A 415 -6.61 8.01 8.47
C THR A 415 -7.45 7.33 7.37
N ALA A 416 -7.83 6.07 7.59
CA ALA A 416 -8.58 5.27 6.63
C ALA A 416 -8.00 5.38 5.20
N ALA A 417 -6.66 5.34 5.07
CA ALA A 417 -5.82 5.34 3.88
C ALA A 417 -5.41 6.69 3.29
N VAL A 418 -6.09 7.82 3.55
CA VAL A 418 -5.77 9.07 2.85
C VAL A 418 -5.72 10.30 3.75
N VAL A 419 -4.76 11.19 3.52
CA VAL A 419 -4.65 12.55 4.10
C VAL A 419 -4.49 13.57 2.98
N SER A 420 -3.65 13.25 2.00
CA SER A 420 -3.39 14.11 0.84
C SER A 420 -3.22 13.29 -0.43
N CYS A 421 -3.49 13.90 -1.57
CA CYS A 421 -3.31 13.27 -2.87
C CYS A 421 -2.96 14.31 -3.94
N ALA A 422 -2.10 13.91 -4.88
CA ALA A 422 -1.78 14.70 -6.07
C ALA A 422 -2.94 14.67 -7.07
N MET A 423 -3.11 15.76 -7.83
CA MET A 423 -4.04 15.84 -8.95
C MET A 423 -3.29 15.78 -10.28
N ALA A 424 -4.01 15.44 -11.35
CA ALA A 424 -3.42 15.22 -12.67
C ALA A 424 -2.80 16.49 -13.30
N ASP A 425 -3.24 17.67 -12.89
CA ASP A 425 -2.77 18.98 -13.35
C ASP A 425 -1.62 19.56 -12.52
N MET A 426 -1.21 18.86 -11.45
CA MET A 426 -0.08 19.28 -10.62
C MET A 426 1.28 18.98 -11.26
N PRO A 427 2.30 19.77 -10.97
CA PRO A 427 3.65 19.52 -11.46
C PRO A 427 4.16 18.13 -11.10
N MET A 428 4.94 17.51 -11.99
CA MET A 428 5.58 16.21 -11.74
C MET A 428 6.82 16.36 -10.84
N THR A 429 6.63 17.04 -9.70
CA THR A 429 7.67 17.23 -8.67
C THR A 429 7.47 16.23 -7.53
N ARG A 430 8.39 16.26 -6.56
CA ARG A 430 8.31 15.37 -5.40
C ARG A 430 7.31 15.95 -4.39
N HIS A 431 6.07 15.48 -4.42
CA HIS A 431 5.02 15.83 -3.46
C HIS A 431 3.91 14.76 -3.43
N VAL A 432 3.14 14.75 -2.37
CA VAL A 432 1.95 13.92 -2.19
C VAL A 432 0.65 14.74 -2.35
N GLY A 433 0.72 15.83 -3.10
CA GLY A 433 -0.42 16.68 -3.42
C GLY A 433 -0.86 17.61 -2.30
N ILE A 434 -2.18 17.82 -2.23
CA ILE A 434 -2.85 18.68 -1.25
C ILE A 434 -3.71 17.86 -0.29
N PRO A 435 -4.12 18.44 0.86
CA PRO A 435 -5.10 17.81 1.72
C PRO A 435 -6.34 17.39 0.91
N VAL A 436 -6.86 16.20 1.15
CA VAL A 436 -8.12 15.77 0.52
C VAL A 436 -9.28 16.57 1.09
N SER A 437 -10.42 16.58 0.40
CA SER A 437 -11.59 17.34 0.83
C SER A 437 -12.03 16.93 2.24
N GLY A 438 -12.29 17.91 3.11
CA GLY A 438 -12.65 17.71 4.52
C GLY A 438 -11.46 17.41 5.45
N ALA A 439 -10.23 17.30 4.92
CA ALA A 439 -9.04 17.20 5.74
C ALA A 439 -8.43 18.57 6.04
N GLN A 440 -8.09 18.77 7.30
CA GLN A 440 -7.25 19.86 7.78
C GLN A 440 -5.86 19.31 8.10
N VAL A 441 -4.82 19.95 7.60
CA VAL A 441 -3.43 19.53 7.79
C VAL A 441 -2.60 20.72 8.24
N CYS A 442 -1.79 20.54 9.28
CA CYS A 442 -0.78 21.53 9.69
C CYS A 442 0.53 20.85 10.04
N LEU A 443 1.58 21.62 10.14
CA LEU A 443 2.89 21.16 10.61
C LEU A 443 3.10 21.65 12.05
N GLN A 444 3.70 20.79 12.88
CA GLN A 444 4.11 21.12 14.25
C GLN A 444 5.63 21.07 14.35
N ASP A 445 6.20 22.04 15.06
CA ASP A 445 7.63 22.12 15.35
C ASP A 445 8.13 20.82 16.00
N VAL A 446 9.30 20.36 15.55
CA VAL A 446 10.07 19.25 16.13
C VAL A 446 11.50 19.79 16.39
N PRO A 447 11.68 20.63 17.42
CA PRO A 447 12.94 21.33 17.66
C PRO A 447 14.12 20.41 17.88
N GLU A 448 13.86 19.26 18.54
CA GLU A 448 14.88 18.23 18.82
C GLU A 448 15.45 17.56 17.56
N LYS A 449 14.81 17.75 16.41
CA LYS A 449 15.26 17.23 15.09
C LYS A 449 15.50 18.34 14.07
N HIS A 450 15.48 19.60 14.48
CA HIS A 450 15.67 20.78 13.63
C HIS A 450 14.66 20.90 12.47
N TYR A 451 13.40 20.51 12.70
CA TYR A 451 12.30 20.73 11.77
C TYR A 451 11.34 21.75 12.39
N LEU A 452 11.28 22.94 11.79
CA LEU A 452 10.51 24.05 12.34
C LEU A 452 9.57 24.64 11.28
N THR A 453 8.39 25.03 11.72
CA THR A 453 7.37 25.68 10.86
C THR A 453 7.80 27.04 10.32
N ARG A 454 8.85 27.63 10.89
CA ARG A 454 9.51 28.88 10.47
C ARG A 454 10.74 28.65 9.56
N ASP A 455 11.03 27.40 9.20
CA ASP A 455 12.16 27.12 8.31
C ASP A 455 11.97 27.78 6.95
N THR A 456 13.08 28.25 6.39
CA THR A 456 13.15 28.84 5.05
C THR A 456 14.07 28.02 4.16
N PRO A 457 13.76 27.83 2.88
CA PRO A 457 12.65 28.42 2.11
C PRO A 457 11.27 27.77 2.34
N CYS A 458 11.21 26.61 3.01
CA CYS A 458 9.98 25.84 3.18
C CYS A 458 9.74 25.49 4.65
N PRO A 459 8.54 25.71 5.19
CA PRO A 459 8.14 25.25 6.52
C PRO A 459 8.24 23.72 6.64
N ARG A 460 8.78 23.23 7.76
CA ARG A 460 8.92 21.79 8.04
C ARG A 460 8.43 21.49 9.45
N GLY A 461 7.98 20.24 9.67
CA GLY A 461 7.51 19.81 10.99
C GLY A 461 6.82 18.46 10.93
N GLU A 462 6.35 18.00 12.09
CA GLU A 462 5.48 16.84 12.16
C GLU A 462 4.13 17.13 11.53
N ILE A 463 3.64 16.26 10.69
CA ILE A 463 2.32 16.37 10.05
C ILE A 463 1.25 16.04 11.07
N LEU A 464 0.34 16.97 11.29
CA LEU A 464 -0.89 16.77 12.05
C LEU A 464 -2.08 16.85 11.09
N THR A 465 -3.05 15.97 11.29
CA THR A 465 -4.29 15.99 10.50
C THR A 465 -5.53 15.88 11.38
N LYS A 466 -6.60 16.57 10.96
CA LYS A 466 -7.92 16.51 11.57
C LYS A 466 -8.98 16.38 10.49
N SER A 467 -9.81 15.34 10.57
CA SER A 467 -10.82 15.06 9.54
C SER A 467 -11.81 13.98 9.99
N GLY A 468 -12.89 13.80 9.23
CA GLY A 468 -13.87 12.74 9.47
C GLY A 468 -13.32 11.32 9.22
N HIS A 469 -12.20 11.18 8.53
CA HIS A 469 -11.57 9.88 8.26
C HIS A 469 -10.46 9.52 9.26
N VAL A 470 -10.20 10.33 10.29
CA VAL A 470 -9.32 9.97 11.41
C VAL A 470 -9.99 8.91 12.29
N PHE A 471 -9.26 7.89 12.64
CA PHE A 471 -9.72 6.73 13.38
C PHE A 471 -10.27 7.04 14.78
N LYS A 472 -11.03 6.10 15.35
CA LYS A 472 -11.60 6.24 16.70
C LYS A 472 -10.56 6.05 17.82
N GLY A 473 -9.44 5.41 17.52
CA GLY A 473 -8.37 5.07 18.46
C GLY A 473 -7.87 3.63 18.28
N TYR A 474 -6.92 3.22 19.12
CA TYR A 474 -6.39 1.86 19.13
C TYR A 474 -7.20 0.95 20.04
N TYR A 475 -7.61 -0.20 19.53
CA TYR A 475 -8.44 -1.18 20.23
C TYR A 475 -7.76 -1.66 21.50
N LYS A 476 -8.47 -1.59 22.65
CA LYS A 476 -7.96 -1.92 24.00
C LYS A 476 -6.67 -1.18 24.42
N GLN A 477 -6.29 -0.09 23.75
CA GLN A 477 -5.05 0.68 24.03
C GLN A 477 -5.34 2.19 24.17
N PRO A 478 -6.06 2.63 25.22
CA PRO A 478 -6.46 4.03 25.38
C PRO A 478 -5.28 4.98 25.67
N GLU A 479 -4.22 4.51 26.36
CA GLU A 479 -3.01 5.31 26.59
C GLU A 479 -2.33 5.66 25.27
N LEU A 480 -2.12 4.64 24.43
CA LEU A 480 -1.51 4.84 23.13
C LEU A 480 -2.35 5.74 22.22
N THR A 481 -3.67 5.68 22.36
CA THR A 481 -4.58 6.58 21.64
C THR A 481 -4.36 8.02 22.06
N ARG A 482 -4.24 8.31 23.36
CA ARG A 482 -3.99 9.65 23.90
C ARG A 482 -2.61 10.22 23.52
N GLU A 483 -1.63 9.36 23.23
CA GLU A 483 -0.32 9.81 22.74
C GLU A 483 -0.37 10.40 21.32
N VAL A 484 -1.36 9.99 20.51
CA VAL A 484 -1.42 10.35 19.09
C VAL A 484 -2.66 11.16 18.70
N LEU A 485 -3.71 11.17 19.53
CA LEU A 485 -4.89 12.01 19.37
C LEU A 485 -4.94 13.02 20.52
N ASP A 486 -4.78 14.31 20.19
CA ASP A 486 -4.85 15.36 21.19
C ASP A 486 -6.31 15.76 21.52
N ASP A 487 -6.50 16.54 22.59
CA ASP A 487 -7.81 17.00 23.06
C ASP A 487 -8.54 17.93 22.07
N GLU A 488 -7.82 18.50 21.11
CA GLU A 488 -8.38 19.32 20.02
C GLU A 488 -8.83 18.44 18.84
N GLY A 489 -8.56 17.14 18.85
CA GLY A 489 -8.88 16.16 17.81
C GLY A 489 -7.87 16.13 16.64
N TRP A 490 -6.65 16.62 16.86
CA TRP A 490 -5.56 16.45 15.91
C TRP A 490 -4.90 15.08 16.09
N PHE A 491 -4.69 14.41 14.98
CA PHE A 491 -3.91 13.18 14.92
C PHE A 491 -2.45 13.51 14.57
N HIS A 492 -1.55 13.14 15.47
CA HIS A 492 -0.10 13.23 15.33
C HIS A 492 0.40 12.02 14.54
N THR A 493 0.73 12.23 13.28
CA THR A 493 1.03 11.12 12.35
C THR A 493 2.37 10.44 12.65
N GLY A 494 3.28 11.14 13.32
CA GLY A 494 4.67 10.72 13.48
C GLY A 494 5.49 10.82 12.19
N ASP A 495 4.96 11.41 11.12
CA ASP A 495 5.65 11.67 9.86
C ASP A 495 6.09 13.14 9.80
N ILE A 496 7.29 13.39 9.32
CA ILE A 496 7.81 14.75 9.09
C ILE A 496 7.51 15.16 7.65
N GLY A 497 6.91 16.33 7.51
CA GLY A 497 6.56 16.89 6.22
C GLY A 497 7.10 18.30 5.99
N GLN A 498 6.91 18.76 4.77
CA GLN A 498 7.27 20.11 4.30
C GLN A 498 6.14 20.65 3.42
N TRP A 499 5.80 21.91 3.59
CA TRP A 499 4.99 22.62 2.61
C TRP A 499 5.89 23.22 1.52
N ASN A 500 5.61 22.87 0.27
CA ASN A 500 6.23 23.49 -0.88
C ASN A 500 5.62 24.89 -1.14
N PRO A 501 6.32 25.79 -1.87
CA PRO A 501 5.83 27.14 -2.13
C PRO A 501 4.49 27.20 -2.89
N ASP A 502 4.16 26.13 -3.65
CA ASP A 502 2.91 25.97 -4.39
C ASP A 502 1.75 25.42 -3.53
N GLY A 503 1.97 25.21 -2.23
CA GLY A 503 0.98 24.67 -1.30
C GLY A 503 0.80 23.15 -1.37
N THR A 504 1.70 22.43 -2.03
CA THR A 504 1.72 20.96 -1.99
C THR A 504 2.50 20.43 -0.79
N LEU A 505 2.09 19.27 -0.27
CA LEU A 505 2.74 18.59 0.84
C LEU A 505 3.82 17.62 0.32
N MET A 506 4.99 17.62 0.93
CA MET A 506 6.05 16.65 0.71
C MET A 506 6.36 15.90 2.00
N ILE A 507 6.45 14.58 1.94
CA ILE A 507 6.90 13.75 3.06
C ILE A 507 8.43 13.68 3.06
N ILE A 508 9.02 13.92 4.22
CA ILE A 508 10.48 13.87 4.40
C ILE A 508 10.89 12.50 4.94
N ASP A 509 10.36 12.09 6.10
CA ASP A 509 10.61 10.80 6.73
C ASP A 509 9.72 10.59 7.96
N ARG A 510 9.82 9.41 8.58
CA ARG A 510 9.21 9.16 9.88
C ARG A 510 10.04 9.77 11.02
N LYS A 511 9.37 10.47 11.93
CA LYS A 511 10.00 11.10 13.11
C LYS A 511 10.86 10.12 13.91
N LYS A 512 10.41 8.86 14.07
CA LYS A 512 11.12 7.81 14.80
C LYS A 512 12.29 7.19 14.03
N ASN A 513 12.31 7.30 12.69
CA ASN A 513 13.36 6.70 11.85
C ASN A 513 14.58 7.60 11.68
N ILE A 514 14.43 8.90 11.91
CA ILE A 514 15.52 9.87 11.73
C ILE A 514 16.55 9.68 12.83
N TYR A 515 17.77 9.35 12.45
CA TYR A 515 18.90 9.16 13.35
C TYR A 515 19.63 10.47 13.61
N LYS A 516 20.10 10.66 14.86
CA LYS A 516 21.06 11.69 15.19
C LYS A 516 22.44 11.02 15.32
N LEU A 517 23.36 11.33 14.44
CA LEU A 517 24.73 10.80 14.50
C LEU A 517 25.53 11.47 15.62
N SER A 518 26.68 10.88 15.99
CA SER A 518 27.50 11.33 17.12
C SER A 518 28.01 12.76 17.02
N GLN A 519 28.19 13.29 15.79
CA GLN A 519 28.57 14.68 15.53
C GLN A 519 27.38 15.67 15.52
N GLY A 520 26.15 15.19 15.81
CA GLY A 520 24.96 16.03 15.90
C GLY A 520 24.14 16.16 14.62
N GLU A 521 24.57 15.56 13.50
CA GLU A 521 23.86 15.57 12.23
C GLU A 521 22.69 14.59 12.23
N TYR A 522 21.58 14.98 11.57
CA TYR A 522 20.40 14.13 11.42
C TYR A 522 20.34 13.50 10.03
N VAL A 523 20.12 12.20 9.98
CA VAL A 523 19.99 11.44 8.74
C VAL A 523 18.58 10.85 8.64
N SER A 524 17.92 11.10 7.51
CA SER A 524 16.68 10.46 7.10
C SER A 524 17.03 9.20 6.29
N PRO A 525 16.88 7.99 6.86
CA PRO A 525 17.25 6.77 6.15
C PRO A 525 16.37 6.52 4.93
N GLU A 526 15.06 6.83 5.00
CA GLU A 526 14.15 6.62 3.86
C GLU A 526 14.53 7.49 2.65
N ARG A 527 15.07 8.69 2.89
CA ARG A 527 15.60 9.54 1.82
C ARG A 527 16.81 8.90 1.13
N VAL A 528 17.73 8.35 1.91
CA VAL A 528 18.93 7.68 1.40
C VAL A 528 18.56 6.41 0.64
N GLU A 529 17.68 5.60 1.24
CA GLU A 529 17.15 4.37 0.63
C GLU A 529 16.40 4.66 -0.68
N GLY A 530 15.61 5.74 -0.73
CA GLY A 530 14.95 6.18 -1.95
C GLY A 530 15.90 6.57 -3.09
N VAL A 531 17.11 7.06 -2.76
CA VAL A 531 18.16 7.32 -3.74
C VAL A 531 18.83 6.01 -4.19
N TYR A 532 19.17 5.14 -3.27
CA TYR A 532 19.86 3.89 -3.55
C TYR A 532 18.99 2.89 -4.32
N SER A 533 17.68 2.91 -4.09
CA SER A 533 16.70 2.09 -4.84
C SER A 533 16.56 2.47 -6.32
N GLN A 534 17.23 3.53 -6.79
CA GLN A 534 17.28 3.89 -8.21
C GLN A 534 18.34 3.08 -8.96
N SER A 535 19.25 2.42 -8.25
CA SER A 535 20.25 1.54 -8.85
C SER A 535 19.60 0.29 -9.42
N PRO A 536 19.87 -0.08 -10.69
CA PRO A 536 19.38 -1.33 -11.26
C PRO A 536 19.95 -2.57 -10.58
N PHE A 537 21.04 -2.42 -9.82
CA PHE A 537 21.60 -3.50 -9.01
C PHE A 537 20.82 -3.76 -7.74
N VAL A 538 19.90 -2.88 -7.30
CA VAL A 538 19.29 -2.89 -5.98
C VAL A 538 17.81 -3.30 -6.05
N ALA A 539 17.49 -4.49 -5.56
CA ALA A 539 16.11 -4.89 -5.33
C ALA A 539 15.54 -4.30 -4.04
N GLN A 540 16.35 -4.28 -2.95
CA GLN A 540 15.95 -3.71 -1.67
C GLN A 540 17.18 -3.15 -0.96
N VAL A 541 16.94 -2.15 -0.10
CA VAL A 541 17.99 -1.49 0.68
C VAL A 541 17.49 -1.19 2.08
N PHE A 542 18.39 -1.33 3.04
CA PHE A 542 18.19 -0.94 4.42
C PHE A 542 19.38 -0.11 4.90
N VAL A 543 19.13 1.14 5.29
CA VAL A 543 20.15 2.05 5.82
C VAL A 543 19.98 2.17 7.32
N HIS A 544 21.09 2.00 8.06
CA HIS A 544 21.13 2.10 9.52
C HIS A 544 22.14 3.15 9.97
N GLY A 545 21.75 3.92 10.99
CA GLY A 545 22.59 4.87 11.70
C GLY A 545 22.49 4.67 13.21
N ASP A 546 23.57 4.97 13.93
CA ASP A 546 23.66 4.87 15.37
C ASP A 546 24.13 6.20 15.98
N SER A 547 23.52 6.60 17.11
CA SER A 547 23.83 7.87 17.79
C SER A 547 25.26 7.96 18.31
N PHE A 548 25.94 6.84 18.47
CA PHE A 548 27.34 6.77 18.91
C PHE A 548 28.33 6.68 17.75
N LYS A 549 27.83 6.63 16.51
CA LYS A 549 28.62 6.51 15.28
C LYS A 549 28.50 7.79 14.45
N ASN A 550 29.53 8.08 13.63
CA ASN A 550 29.60 9.30 12.83
C ASN A 550 29.23 9.10 11.35
N TYR A 551 28.76 7.91 10.98
CA TYR A 551 28.32 7.55 9.62
C TYR A 551 27.20 6.51 9.65
N VAL A 552 26.50 6.37 8.54
CA VAL A 552 25.49 5.34 8.32
C VAL A 552 26.07 4.17 7.53
N VAL A 553 25.48 2.99 7.72
CA VAL A 553 25.82 1.76 6.99
C VAL A 553 24.61 1.27 6.19
N GLY A 554 24.83 0.48 5.13
CA GLY A 554 23.75 -0.02 4.28
C GLY A 554 23.84 -1.52 4.02
N ILE A 555 22.69 -2.20 4.14
CA ILE A 555 22.48 -3.57 3.68
C ILE A 555 21.76 -3.49 2.33
N ILE A 556 22.34 -4.09 1.31
CA ILE A 556 21.81 -4.08 -0.06
C ILE A 556 21.41 -5.50 -0.44
N VAL A 557 20.18 -5.66 -0.85
CA VAL A 557 19.70 -6.88 -1.52
C VAL A 557 19.78 -6.64 -3.02
N PRO A 558 20.70 -7.32 -3.73
CA PRO A 558 20.84 -7.12 -5.17
C PRO A 558 19.64 -7.68 -5.94
N ASP A 559 19.37 -7.09 -7.12
CA ASP A 559 18.35 -7.62 -8.04
C ASP A 559 18.88 -8.89 -8.73
N PRO A 560 18.22 -10.05 -8.54
CA PRO A 560 18.74 -11.32 -9.05
C PRO A 560 18.82 -11.36 -10.58
N GLU A 561 17.83 -10.77 -11.28
CA GLU A 561 17.74 -10.82 -12.75
C GLU A 561 18.81 -9.91 -13.35
N PHE A 562 18.96 -8.70 -12.81
CA PHE A 562 19.95 -7.75 -13.27
C PHE A 562 21.38 -8.24 -13.01
N VAL A 563 21.64 -8.78 -11.81
CA VAL A 563 22.96 -9.30 -11.43
C VAL A 563 23.32 -10.52 -12.27
N ALA A 564 22.40 -11.42 -12.55
CA ALA A 564 22.65 -12.57 -13.44
C ALA A 564 23.04 -12.12 -14.87
N ALA A 565 22.33 -11.12 -15.42
CA ALA A 565 22.67 -10.55 -16.72
C ALA A 565 24.02 -9.82 -16.71
N TRP A 566 24.35 -9.12 -15.63
CA TRP A 566 25.65 -8.47 -15.44
C TRP A 566 26.78 -9.50 -15.32
N ALA A 567 26.61 -10.55 -14.49
CA ALA A 567 27.59 -11.62 -14.30
C ALA A 567 27.94 -12.31 -15.62
N GLY A 568 26.92 -12.60 -16.44
CA GLY A 568 27.14 -13.16 -17.78
C GLY A 568 27.99 -12.27 -18.69
N LYS A 569 27.80 -10.94 -18.63
CA LYS A 569 28.64 -9.96 -19.37
C LYS A 569 30.07 -9.89 -18.84
N GLN A 570 30.29 -10.22 -17.57
CA GLN A 570 31.63 -10.30 -16.97
C GLN A 570 32.30 -11.66 -17.23
N GLY A 571 31.65 -12.58 -17.92
CA GLY A 571 32.16 -13.93 -18.18
C GLY A 571 32.10 -14.87 -16.97
N LEU A 572 31.39 -14.51 -15.92
CA LEU A 572 31.17 -15.36 -14.75
C LEU A 572 30.15 -16.46 -15.11
N THR A 573 30.43 -17.70 -14.72
CA THR A 573 29.57 -18.85 -15.04
C THR A 573 29.44 -19.81 -13.84
N GLY A 574 28.40 -20.61 -13.86
CA GLY A 574 28.17 -21.63 -12.83
C GLY A 574 28.06 -21.02 -11.43
N ASP A 575 28.73 -21.63 -10.48
CA ASP A 575 28.70 -21.25 -9.07
C ASP A 575 29.27 -19.84 -8.80
N GLU A 576 30.23 -19.39 -9.63
CA GLU A 576 30.82 -18.03 -9.50
C GLU A 576 29.83 -16.91 -9.85
N ALA A 577 28.82 -17.21 -10.65
CA ALA A 577 27.73 -16.29 -11.01
C ALA A 577 26.55 -16.36 -10.03
N SER A 578 26.55 -17.28 -9.06
CA SER A 578 25.46 -17.40 -8.09
C SER A 578 25.38 -16.17 -7.19
N LEU A 579 24.16 -15.72 -6.90
CA LEU A 579 23.92 -14.52 -6.08
C LEU A 579 24.49 -14.71 -4.66
N GLU A 580 24.35 -15.91 -4.10
CA GLU A 580 24.88 -16.26 -2.78
C GLU A 580 26.42 -16.05 -2.72
N LYS A 581 27.12 -16.48 -3.75
CA LYS A 581 28.59 -16.36 -3.80
C LYS A 581 29.03 -14.91 -4.07
N LEU A 582 28.31 -14.21 -4.94
CA LEU A 582 28.57 -12.79 -5.21
C LEU A 582 28.29 -11.91 -3.99
N CYS A 583 27.34 -12.29 -3.14
CA CYS A 583 27.01 -11.60 -1.88
C CYS A 583 27.82 -12.09 -0.67
N ALA A 584 28.63 -13.14 -0.83
CA ALA A 584 29.39 -13.70 0.28
C ALA A 584 30.34 -12.68 0.92
N PRO A 585 30.52 -12.71 2.26
CA PRO A 585 31.46 -11.84 2.93
C PRO A 585 32.86 -11.95 2.34
N GLY A 586 33.48 -10.79 2.03
CA GLY A 586 34.81 -10.74 1.42
C GLY A 586 34.86 -10.81 -0.10
N ASN A 587 33.75 -11.17 -0.77
CA ASN A 587 33.67 -11.05 -2.24
C ASN A 587 33.45 -9.59 -2.64
N LYS A 588 34.44 -9.02 -3.34
CA LYS A 588 34.41 -7.61 -3.76
C LYS A 588 33.93 -7.41 -5.20
N THR A 589 33.70 -8.49 -5.94
CA THR A 589 33.39 -8.43 -7.39
C THR A 589 32.13 -7.62 -7.67
N LEU A 590 31.00 -8.03 -7.08
CA LEU A 590 29.73 -7.30 -7.21
C LEU A 590 29.71 -6.06 -6.30
N LEU A 591 30.22 -6.18 -5.05
CA LEU A 591 30.17 -5.10 -4.07
C LEU A 591 30.82 -3.81 -4.58
N SER A 592 31.99 -3.88 -5.23
CA SER A 592 32.69 -2.68 -5.74
C SER A 592 31.91 -1.96 -6.83
N VAL A 593 31.22 -2.71 -7.69
CA VAL A 593 30.38 -2.14 -8.77
C VAL A 593 29.15 -1.47 -8.18
N VAL A 594 28.47 -2.15 -7.25
CA VAL A 594 27.32 -1.59 -6.53
C VAL A 594 27.73 -0.33 -5.75
N GLN A 595 28.84 -0.36 -5.03
CA GLN A 595 29.34 0.81 -4.29
C GLN A 595 29.57 2.03 -5.17
N GLU A 596 30.19 1.85 -6.33
CA GLU A 596 30.42 2.95 -7.25
C GLU A 596 29.13 3.49 -7.85
N ASP A 597 28.20 2.62 -8.25
CA ASP A 597 26.90 3.02 -8.78
C ASP A 597 26.09 3.83 -7.74
N LEU A 598 25.99 3.34 -6.49
CA LEU A 598 25.32 4.05 -5.40
C LEU A 598 26.01 5.37 -5.04
N ARG A 599 27.34 5.43 -5.14
CA ARG A 599 28.10 6.68 -4.96
C ARG A 599 27.71 7.73 -5.99
N GLN A 600 27.58 7.35 -7.25
CA GLN A 600 27.18 8.26 -8.34
C GLN A 600 25.74 8.76 -8.13
N LEU A 601 24.81 7.86 -7.77
CA LEU A 601 23.44 8.23 -7.46
C LEU A 601 23.36 9.21 -6.26
N ALA A 602 24.12 8.94 -5.20
CA ALA A 602 24.19 9.82 -4.03
C ALA A 602 24.69 11.23 -4.37
N LEU A 603 25.70 11.33 -5.26
CA LEU A 603 26.23 12.61 -5.74
C LEU A 603 25.20 13.35 -6.61
N ALA A 604 24.57 12.66 -7.54
CA ALA A 604 23.54 13.23 -8.40
C ALA A 604 22.34 13.76 -7.59
N ALA A 605 21.93 13.02 -6.55
CA ALA A 605 20.87 13.41 -5.63
C ALA A 605 21.31 14.43 -4.58
N LYS A 606 22.57 14.88 -4.60
CA LYS A 606 23.15 15.84 -3.64
C LYS A 606 23.00 15.40 -2.18
N LEU A 607 23.14 14.10 -1.90
CA LEU A 607 23.24 13.63 -0.53
C LEU A 607 24.52 14.17 0.13
N LEU A 608 24.35 14.67 1.35
CA LEU A 608 25.48 15.17 2.13
C LEU A 608 26.45 14.03 2.49
N PRO A 609 27.73 14.30 2.75
CA PRO A 609 28.71 13.24 3.04
C PRO A 609 28.30 12.29 4.16
N PHE A 610 27.71 12.81 5.23
CA PHE A 610 27.24 12.03 6.38
C PHE A 610 25.93 11.23 6.13
N GLU A 611 25.17 11.59 5.08
CA GLU A 611 23.98 10.84 4.64
C GLU A 611 24.35 9.62 3.80
N ARG A 612 25.55 9.59 3.21
CA ARG A 612 25.98 8.48 2.35
C ARG A 612 26.43 7.30 3.19
N ALA A 613 25.95 6.11 2.86
CA ALA A 613 26.39 4.90 3.54
C ALA A 613 27.90 4.68 3.34
N HIS A 614 28.64 4.74 4.43
CA HIS A 614 30.09 4.63 4.41
C HIS A 614 30.55 3.21 4.13
N LYS A 615 29.80 2.23 4.61
CA LYS A 615 30.00 0.81 4.34
C LYS A 615 28.73 0.17 3.85
N LEU A 616 28.88 -0.77 2.93
CA LEU A 616 27.80 -1.55 2.36
C LEU A 616 28.09 -3.04 2.53
N ARG A 617 27.04 -3.81 2.80
CA ARG A 617 27.06 -5.27 2.81
C ARG A 617 25.98 -5.77 1.84
N LEU A 618 26.34 -6.71 0.97
CA LEU A 618 25.36 -7.39 0.13
C LEU A 618 24.71 -8.55 0.89
N HIS A 619 23.43 -8.77 0.62
CA HIS A 619 22.64 -9.87 1.19
C HIS A 619 21.83 -10.52 0.06
N ALA A 620 21.95 -11.84 -0.10
CA ALA A 620 21.35 -12.54 -1.24
C ALA A 620 19.84 -12.73 -1.12
N GLU A 621 19.34 -12.90 0.11
CA GLU A 621 17.92 -13.17 0.37
C GLU A 621 17.11 -11.88 0.42
N GLN A 622 15.93 -11.87 -0.20
CA GLN A 622 15.03 -10.71 -0.17
C GLN A 622 14.34 -10.57 1.20
N PHE A 623 14.06 -9.31 1.58
CA PHE A 623 13.18 -9.02 2.73
C PHE A 623 11.75 -9.30 2.28
N THR A 624 11.11 -10.27 2.90
CA THR A 624 9.75 -10.69 2.55
C THR A 624 8.86 -10.71 3.80
N PRO A 625 7.53 -10.72 3.62
CA PRO A 625 6.62 -10.97 4.73
C PRO A 625 6.81 -12.36 5.36
N GLU A 626 7.14 -13.37 4.55
CA GLU A 626 7.31 -14.76 4.97
C GLU A 626 8.50 -14.93 5.91
N ASN A 627 9.63 -14.23 5.66
CA ASN A 627 10.78 -14.22 6.58
C ASN A 627 10.67 -13.16 7.69
N GLY A 628 9.55 -12.42 7.75
CA GLY A 628 9.27 -11.45 8.78
C GLY A 628 10.00 -10.10 8.63
N LEU A 629 10.83 -9.91 7.61
CA LEU A 629 11.66 -8.72 7.41
C LEU A 629 10.95 -7.59 6.65
N ALA A 630 9.80 -7.86 6.03
CA ALA A 630 8.96 -6.85 5.38
C ALA A 630 7.50 -6.94 5.84
N THR A 631 6.75 -5.86 5.61
CA THR A 631 5.30 -5.83 5.79
C THR A 631 4.59 -6.51 4.62
N PRO A 632 3.27 -6.81 4.70
CA PRO A 632 2.48 -7.30 3.57
C PRO A 632 2.50 -6.38 2.34
N THR A 633 2.73 -5.10 2.54
CA THR A 633 2.95 -4.11 1.47
C THR A 633 4.43 -3.99 1.08
N PHE A 634 5.26 -4.96 1.48
CA PHE A 634 6.69 -5.05 1.22
C PHE A 634 7.53 -3.87 1.74
N LYS A 635 7.06 -3.15 2.75
CA LYS A 635 7.89 -2.16 3.46
C LYS A 635 8.87 -2.87 4.40
N PRO A 636 10.15 -2.49 4.43
CA PRO A 636 11.12 -3.03 5.38
C PRO A 636 10.67 -2.80 6.83
N LYS A 637 10.67 -3.86 7.65
CA LYS A 637 10.42 -3.77 9.09
C LYS A 637 11.73 -3.43 9.80
N ARG A 638 12.02 -2.13 9.99
CA ARG A 638 13.31 -1.65 10.51
C ARG A 638 13.75 -2.32 11.81
N TYR A 639 12.83 -2.50 12.75
CA TYR A 639 13.15 -3.15 14.02
C TYR A 639 13.61 -4.60 13.83
N GLU A 640 12.91 -5.35 12.99
CA GLU A 640 13.27 -6.75 12.69
C GLU A 640 14.58 -6.83 11.89
N LEU A 641 14.80 -5.89 10.99
CA LEU A 641 16.05 -5.80 10.22
C LEU A 641 17.24 -5.47 11.12
N ILE A 642 17.08 -4.55 12.08
CA ILE A 642 18.11 -4.23 13.08
C ILE A 642 18.44 -5.49 13.91
N LYS A 643 17.42 -6.22 14.34
CA LYS A 643 17.59 -7.45 15.10
C LYS A 643 18.26 -8.56 14.28
N TYR A 644 17.82 -8.74 13.03
CA TYR A 644 18.34 -9.77 12.13
C TYR A 644 19.79 -9.49 11.70
N PHE A 645 20.11 -8.25 11.39
CA PHE A 645 21.44 -7.84 10.94
C PHE A 645 22.35 -7.29 12.06
N GLY A 646 21.95 -7.39 13.33
CA GLY A 646 22.67 -6.76 14.45
C GLY A 646 24.16 -7.06 14.45
N SER A 647 24.56 -8.33 14.38
CA SER A 647 25.98 -8.73 14.30
C SER A 647 26.71 -8.19 13.06
N VAL A 648 26.03 -8.17 11.91
CA VAL A 648 26.59 -7.64 10.65
C VAL A 648 26.77 -6.12 10.76
N ILE A 649 25.81 -5.42 11.34
CA ILE A 649 25.89 -3.97 11.57
C ILE A 649 27.06 -3.65 12.52
N ASP A 650 27.19 -4.40 13.62
CA ASP A 650 28.30 -4.24 14.57
C ASP A 650 29.66 -4.46 13.89
N GLU A 651 29.81 -5.53 13.10
CA GLU A 651 31.02 -5.77 12.30
C GLU A 651 31.34 -4.59 11.36
N MET A 652 30.32 -4.05 10.69
CA MET A 652 30.51 -2.91 9.79
C MET A 652 30.97 -1.65 10.52
N TYR A 653 30.65 -1.49 11.79
CA TYR A 653 31.15 -0.39 12.62
C TYR A 653 32.50 -0.67 13.27
N GLU A 654 32.84 -1.93 13.59
CA GLU A 654 34.10 -2.31 14.26
C GLU A 654 35.32 -2.31 13.34
N GLU A 655 35.17 -2.60 12.06
CA GLU A 655 36.29 -2.62 11.08
C GLU A 655 37.09 -1.31 10.97
N GLN A 656 36.65 -0.21 11.60
CA GLN A 656 37.38 1.07 11.64
C GLN A 656 38.25 1.25 12.90
N SER A 657 38.07 0.45 13.95
CA SER A 657 38.86 0.57 15.19
C SER A 657 40.28 -0.01 15.08
N LYS A 658 40.69 -0.47 13.88
CA LYS A 658 42.02 -1.09 13.62
C LYS A 658 42.91 -0.28 12.67
N LEU A 659 42.55 0.98 12.40
CA LEU A 659 43.40 1.91 11.63
C LEU A 659 43.86 3.06 12.58
#